data_419eacd3150eae62cc99c141da71c7d7
#
_entry.id   419eacd3150eae62cc99c141da71c7d7
#
_cell.length_a   1.000
_cell.length_b   1.000
_cell.length_c   1.000
_cell.angle_alpha   90.00
_cell.angle_beta   90.00
_cell.angle_gamma   90.00
#
_symmetry.space_group_name_H-M   'P 1'
#
loop_
_entity.id
_entity.type
_entity.pdbx_description
1 polymer ?
#
loop_
_entity_poly.entity_id
_entity_poly.type
_entity_poly.pdbx_seq_one_letter_code
_entity_poly.pdbx_strand_id
1 'polypeptide(L)'
;MRTTAELREAFLSFFESNEHLRFPSFPLIPPPEDPSTLFISAGMQPLKPYFSGAKAPPAPRFTTVQKCLRAGGKDTDLEEVGMTARHASMFEMLGNFSFGDYFKDGAVDYAWEYVTRHLGLETERLWATVFAGDPGLGLGEDEVAVAAWQRVGIPRERIVPFPRSDNFWGPAGETGPCGPCSELHYDRGPELGCGEADCGPNCERCDRYIEFWNLVFMEFDLAADGSLTPLPKQNIDTGMGLERCAMLVQGVDSIFDTDGFRLIMDWIAEESGVAYGTSPEATKAHRVLCDHGRGVTFLVAEGVTPSNEGRGYILRRLIRRAVVQARRIGLPAVYPLPRIVVEQVGPWYPEVVENAAEIERVVRAEVERFRETLDRGMKEFEELAGADIGAADAFRLAATYGFPVELTVELARERGHAVDVDGYRIEMERHREISRGTGEKGVGQRAADFAQTAGFATEFVGYAKVDVLTQLGALEDLGDGTFLAKLRESPFYPAGGGQVTDQGWIQRDDDAAVRAELIEAYRFDADQVLVFRGHGFAAGDRVQAIVPWAVRFPTMANHTATHLLQAALREVLGEHVVQAGSAVRPDKLRFDFTHGSQLTAEEREAIEQRVNRAIFANVPVNTFETTLDEARRLGAMALFGEKYGDVVRVVDVQGTSTELCGGTHVRSTAEIGAFAILGEGSVGGGTRRVEAVTSGEAWASLRARATEVDALRAELEETRRELKRKPQAPEATADPDAVVTAVDGVNVVVQAVDGFEGDALLDLSDRLKQRHAPAAVVLGSAGDGKVSLVANFDDAVASRVSAADVIRGAAPLVGGGGGGRPTMARAGGKDAGKLPEALAEAERLIRAAL
;
A
#
# COMPACT_ATOMS: atom_id res chain seq x y z
N MET A 1 -9.10 -38.57 -17.05
CA MET A 1 -9.58 -37.22 -16.70
C MET A 1 -8.37 -36.27 -16.89
N ARG A 2 -8.49 -35.27 -17.73
CA ARG A 2 -7.36 -34.37 -18.00
C ARG A 2 -7.16 -33.37 -16.85
N THR A 3 -5.91 -33.16 -16.47
CA THR A 3 -5.52 -32.15 -15.50
C THR A 3 -5.56 -30.75 -16.16
N THR A 4 -5.62 -29.71 -15.34
CA THR A 4 -5.52 -28.31 -15.79
C THR A 4 -4.24 -28.07 -16.58
N ALA A 5 -3.12 -28.68 -16.16
CA ALA A 5 -1.85 -28.65 -16.88
C ALA A 5 -1.94 -29.29 -18.28
N GLU A 6 -2.57 -30.44 -18.39
CA GLU A 6 -2.78 -31.11 -19.68
C GLU A 6 -3.74 -30.35 -20.59
N LEU A 7 -4.75 -29.67 -20.04
CA LEU A 7 -5.66 -28.83 -20.82
C LEU A 7 -4.94 -27.63 -21.39
N ARG A 8 -4.09 -26.95 -20.60
CA ARG A 8 -3.25 -25.85 -21.05
C ARG A 8 -2.38 -26.25 -22.23
N GLU A 9 -1.64 -27.36 -22.11
CA GLU A 9 -0.75 -27.83 -23.16
C GLU A 9 -1.51 -28.36 -24.37
N ALA A 10 -2.64 -29.03 -24.18
CA ALA A 10 -3.47 -29.52 -25.29
C ALA A 10 -4.02 -28.38 -26.14
N PHE A 11 -4.43 -27.26 -25.54
CA PHE A 11 -4.89 -26.08 -26.27
C PHE A 11 -3.76 -25.47 -27.10
N LEU A 12 -2.63 -25.20 -26.47
CA LEU A 12 -1.49 -24.62 -27.15
C LEU A 12 -1.01 -25.51 -28.31
N SER A 13 -0.84 -26.81 -28.06
CA SER A 13 -0.40 -27.78 -29.10
C SER A 13 -1.41 -27.94 -30.24
N PHE A 14 -2.71 -27.89 -29.95
CA PHE A 14 -3.74 -27.92 -30.99
C PHE A 14 -3.60 -26.73 -31.94
N PHE A 15 -3.48 -25.52 -31.41
CA PHE A 15 -3.34 -24.32 -32.24
C PHE A 15 -1.98 -24.19 -32.92
N GLU A 16 -0.88 -24.66 -32.28
CA GLU A 16 0.42 -24.79 -32.93
C GLU A 16 0.37 -25.72 -34.15
N SER A 17 -0.34 -26.85 -34.01
CA SER A 17 -0.52 -27.77 -35.18
C SER A 17 -1.37 -27.17 -36.30
N ASN A 18 -2.09 -26.08 -36.00
CA ASN A 18 -2.87 -25.26 -36.95
C ASN A 18 -2.17 -23.93 -37.25
N GLU A 19 -0.84 -23.91 -37.23
CA GLU A 19 0.02 -22.81 -37.71
C GLU A 19 -0.10 -21.52 -36.85
N HIS A 20 -0.52 -21.61 -35.57
CA HIS A 20 -0.49 -20.50 -34.66
C HIS A 20 0.85 -20.41 -33.94
N LEU A 21 1.44 -19.24 -33.86
CA LEU A 21 2.65 -19.00 -33.09
C LEU A 21 2.29 -19.01 -31.61
N ARG A 22 2.92 -19.89 -30.82
CA ARG A 22 2.78 -19.88 -29.36
C ARG A 22 3.45 -18.65 -28.79
N PHE A 23 2.69 -17.85 -28.05
CA PHE A 23 3.16 -16.63 -27.43
C PHE A 23 3.13 -16.76 -25.90
N PRO A 24 4.15 -16.26 -25.17
CA PRO A 24 4.14 -16.30 -23.70
C PRO A 24 3.04 -15.38 -23.13
N SER A 25 2.62 -15.65 -21.89
CA SER A 25 1.73 -14.74 -21.16
C SER A 25 2.38 -13.37 -20.99
N PHE A 26 1.65 -12.32 -21.29
CA PHE A 26 2.08 -10.96 -20.98
C PHE A 26 1.95 -10.70 -19.48
N PRO A 27 2.67 -9.68 -18.94
CA PRO A 27 2.45 -9.20 -17.58
C PRO A 27 0.99 -8.80 -17.34
N LEU A 28 0.53 -8.90 -16.08
CA LEU A 28 -0.79 -8.40 -15.64
C LEU A 28 -0.87 -6.88 -15.69
N ILE A 29 0.28 -6.21 -15.56
CA ILE A 29 0.35 -4.75 -15.62
C ILE A 29 0.42 -4.31 -17.07
N PRO A 30 -0.61 -3.57 -17.57
CA PRO A 30 -0.56 -3.01 -18.91
C PRO A 30 0.66 -2.11 -19.09
N PRO A 31 1.23 -2.04 -20.33
CA PRO A 31 2.32 -1.12 -20.61
C PRO A 31 1.85 0.34 -20.43
N PRO A 32 2.77 1.29 -20.17
CA PRO A 32 2.41 2.70 -19.95
C PRO A 32 1.61 3.35 -21.09
N GLU A 33 1.73 2.81 -22.29
CA GLU A 33 1.01 3.27 -23.48
C GLU A 33 -0.47 2.85 -23.50
N ASP A 34 -0.86 1.87 -22.67
CA ASP A 34 -2.26 1.45 -22.51
C ASP A 34 -2.79 1.75 -21.09
N PRO A 35 -3.24 2.98 -20.81
CA PRO A 35 -3.80 3.35 -19.52
C PRO A 35 -5.28 2.95 -19.36
N SER A 36 -5.85 2.19 -20.28
CA SER A 36 -7.30 1.91 -20.35
C SER A 36 -7.81 1.10 -19.15
N THR A 37 -6.96 0.26 -18.53
CA THR A 37 -7.32 -0.55 -17.37
C THR A 37 -6.17 -0.61 -16.35
N LEU A 38 -6.48 -0.96 -15.12
CA LEU A 38 -5.47 -1.17 -14.07
C LEU A 38 -4.65 -2.44 -14.32
N PHE A 39 -5.30 -3.50 -14.82
CA PHE A 39 -4.72 -4.80 -15.07
C PHE A 39 -5.21 -5.36 -16.39
N ILE A 40 -4.47 -6.31 -16.95
CA ILE A 40 -4.92 -7.08 -18.12
C ILE A 40 -6.10 -7.94 -17.69
N SER A 41 -7.28 -7.67 -18.24
CA SER A 41 -8.55 -8.36 -17.95
C SER A 41 -8.97 -9.34 -19.06
N ALA A 42 -8.32 -9.29 -20.22
CA ALA A 42 -8.60 -10.15 -21.37
C ALA A 42 -7.34 -10.43 -22.21
N GLY A 43 -7.32 -11.59 -22.88
CA GLY A 43 -6.18 -12.05 -23.66
C GLY A 43 -5.77 -11.14 -24.81
N MET A 44 -6.75 -10.45 -25.42
CA MET A 44 -6.52 -9.55 -26.54
C MET A 44 -5.89 -8.21 -26.13
N GLN A 45 -6.01 -7.79 -24.88
CA GLN A 45 -5.66 -6.44 -24.47
C GLN A 45 -4.20 -6.07 -24.80
N PRO A 46 -3.19 -6.91 -24.56
CA PRO A 46 -1.82 -6.63 -24.98
C PRO A 46 -1.63 -6.62 -26.50
N LEU A 47 -2.59 -7.18 -27.24
CA LEU A 47 -2.53 -7.34 -28.70
C LEU A 47 -3.27 -6.22 -29.47
N LYS A 48 -3.89 -5.25 -28.76
CA LYS A 48 -4.59 -4.10 -29.36
C LYS A 48 -3.84 -3.43 -30.53
N PRO A 49 -2.51 -3.17 -30.44
CA PRO A 49 -1.80 -2.53 -31.55
C PRO A 49 -1.77 -3.35 -32.84
N TYR A 50 -1.93 -4.68 -32.76
CA TYR A 50 -2.00 -5.56 -33.93
C TYR A 50 -3.40 -5.55 -34.54
N PHE A 51 -4.44 -5.53 -33.71
CA PHE A 51 -5.84 -5.45 -34.21
C PHE A 51 -6.14 -4.12 -34.90
N SER A 52 -5.65 -3.01 -34.34
CA SER A 52 -5.81 -1.67 -34.95
C SER A 52 -4.94 -1.45 -36.19
N GLY A 53 -3.95 -2.32 -36.44
CA GLY A 53 -2.96 -2.12 -37.48
C GLY A 53 -1.86 -1.12 -37.16
N ALA A 54 -1.79 -0.60 -35.95
CA ALA A 54 -0.74 0.30 -35.47
C ALA A 54 0.65 -0.36 -35.46
N LYS A 55 0.69 -1.68 -35.26
CA LYS A 55 1.90 -2.51 -35.37
C LYS A 55 1.61 -3.73 -36.23
N ALA A 56 2.59 -4.18 -37.01
CA ALA A 56 2.49 -5.45 -37.73
C ALA A 56 2.65 -6.61 -36.74
N PRO A 57 1.74 -7.62 -36.73
CA PRO A 57 1.91 -8.79 -35.89
C PRO A 57 3.11 -9.62 -36.34
N PRO A 58 3.86 -10.26 -35.41
CA PRO A 58 4.99 -11.13 -35.74
C PRO A 58 4.60 -12.37 -36.55
N ALA A 59 3.34 -12.82 -36.44
CA ALA A 59 2.75 -13.88 -37.26
C ALA A 59 1.25 -13.56 -37.51
N PRO A 60 0.61 -14.14 -38.54
CA PRO A 60 -0.81 -13.93 -38.81
C PRO A 60 -1.73 -14.59 -37.77
N ARG A 61 -1.24 -15.59 -37.03
CA ARG A 61 -2.00 -16.37 -36.03
C ARG A 61 -1.19 -16.50 -34.75
N PHE A 62 -1.83 -16.31 -33.61
CA PHE A 62 -1.23 -16.53 -32.28
C PHE A 62 -2.07 -17.46 -31.44
N THR A 63 -1.42 -18.14 -30.48
CA THR A 63 -2.07 -18.81 -29.36
C THR A 63 -1.30 -18.53 -28.08
N THR A 64 -2.02 -18.31 -26.99
CA THR A 64 -1.43 -18.04 -25.69
C THR A 64 -2.32 -18.53 -24.54
N VAL A 65 -1.72 -18.69 -23.36
CA VAL A 65 -2.41 -18.78 -22.10
C VAL A 65 -2.10 -17.49 -21.34
N GLN A 66 -3.04 -16.56 -21.37
CA GLN A 66 -2.85 -15.26 -20.74
C GLN A 66 -3.37 -15.23 -19.32
N LYS A 67 -2.51 -14.86 -18.36
CA LYS A 67 -2.96 -14.52 -17.01
C LYS A 67 -3.79 -13.24 -17.05
N CYS A 68 -4.97 -13.27 -16.42
CA CYS A 68 -5.92 -12.16 -16.37
C CYS A 68 -6.33 -11.86 -14.95
N LEU A 69 -6.52 -10.58 -14.63
CA LEU A 69 -7.01 -10.15 -13.32
C LEU A 69 -8.17 -9.16 -13.49
N ARG A 70 -9.37 -9.57 -13.08
CA ARG A 70 -10.60 -8.76 -13.02
C ARG A 70 -10.88 -8.30 -11.60
N ALA A 71 -10.04 -7.37 -11.11
CA ALA A 71 -10.13 -6.82 -9.77
C ALA A 71 -10.01 -5.31 -9.81
N GLY A 72 -11.11 -4.62 -10.04
CA GLY A 72 -11.22 -3.17 -10.15
C GLY A 72 -11.55 -2.70 -11.56
N GLY A 73 -12.28 -1.57 -11.65
CA GLY A 73 -12.81 -1.06 -12.91
C GLY A 73 -14.21 -1.58 -13.24
N LYS A 74 -14.60 -1.46 -14.51
CA LYS A 74 -15.96 -1.85 -14.98
C LYS A 74 -16.13 -3.36 -15.02
N ASP A 75 -15.07 -4.10 -15.34
CA ASP A 75 -15.10 -5.55 -15.55
C ASP A 75 -14.55 -6.28 -14.31
N THR A 76 -15.09 -6.00 -13.13
CA THR A 76 -14.64 -6.62 -11.89
C THR A 76 -15.52 -7.81 -11.51
N ASP A 77 -14.89 -8.98 -11.32
CA ASP A 77 -15.53 -10.18 -10.78
C ASP A 77 -15.35 -10.30 -9.25
N LEU A 78 -14.69 -9.33 -8.64
CA LEU A 78 -14.22 -9.41 -7.25
C LEU A 78 -15.34 -9.63 -6.24
N GLU A 79 -16.50 -9.01 -6.44
CA GLU A 79 -17.68 -9.15 -5.59
C GLU A 79 -18.34 -10.53 -5.70
N GLU A 80 -18.25 -11.15 -6.88
CA GLU A 80 -18.81 -12.48 -7.15
C GLU A 80 -17.96 -13.63 -6.60
N VAL A 81 -16.66 -13.34 -6.38
CA VAL A 81 -15.74 -14.33 -5.79
C VAL A 81 -16.19 -14.73 -4.39
N GLY A 82 -16.37 -16.03 -4.20
CA GLY A 82 -16.90 -16.63 -2.99
C GLY A 82 -18.42 -16.83 -2.99
N MET A 83 -19.16 -16.10 -3.84
CA MET A 83 -20.62 -16.22 -3.95
C MET A 83 -21.05 -17.26 -4.99
N THR A 84 -20.34 -17.33 -6.10
CA THR A 84 -20.64 -18.22 -7.21
C THR A 84 -19.63 -19.37 -7.31
N ALA A 85 -19.95 -20.38 -8.09
CA ALA A 85 -19.09 -21.53 -8.34
C ALA A 85 -18.11 -21.33 -9.52
N ARG A 86 -18.27 -20.25 -10.31
CA ARG A 86 -17.63 -20.05 -11.60
C ARG A 86 -16.78 -18.77 -11.74
N HIS A 87 -16.82 -17.84 -10.76
CA HIS A 87 -16.09 -16.60 -10.82
C HIS A 87 -14.80 -16.64 -10.01
N ALA A 88 -13.72 -16.21 -10.63
CA ALA A 88 -12.42 -15.96 -10.04
C ALA A 88 -11.92 -14.58 -10.52
N SER A 89 -11.34 -13.79 -9.62
CA SER A 89 -10.71 -12.51 -10.02
C SER A 89 -9.39 -12.73 -10.76
N MET A 90 -8.63 -13.77 -10.38
CA MET A 90 -7.40 -14.21 -11.04
C MET A 90 -7.61 -15.53 -11.77
N PHE A 91 -7.52 -15.52 -13.09
CA PHE A 91 -7.76 -16.68 -13.93
C PHE A 91 -6.84 -16.69 -15.16
N GLU A 92 -6.82 -17.82 -15.86
CA GLU A 92 -6.06 -18.01 -17.08
C GLU A 92 -7.01 -18.08 -18.30
N MET A 93 -6.74 -17.25 -19.30
CA MET A 93 -7.50 -17.20 -20.54
C MET A 93 -6.71 -17.88 -21.68
N LEU A 94 -7.24 -18.98 -22.17
CA LEU A 94 -6.73 -19.65 -23.36
C LEU A 94 -7.22 -18.90 -24.59
N GLY A 95 -6.31 -18.39 -25.40
CA GLY A 95 -6.64 -17.53 -26.54
C GLY A 95 -6.02 -18.00 -27.85
N ASN A 96 -6.81 -17.94 -28.91
CA ASN A 96 -6.33 -18.02 -30.30
C ASN A 96 -6.77 -16.78 -31.07
N PHE A 97 -5.86 -16.26 -31.85
CA PHE A 97 -5.97 -14.94 -32.49
C PHE A 97 -5.64 -15.05 -33.97
N SER A 98 -6.39 -14.30 -34.78
CA SER A 98 -6.13 -14.14 -36.24
C SER A 98 -6.06 -12.67 -36.61
N PHE A 99 -5.00 -12.27 -37.30
CA PHE A 99 -4.75 -10.89 -37.73
C PHE A 99 -4.93 -10.77 -39.25
N GLY A 100 -6.19 -10.80 -39.69
CA GLY A 100 -6.55 -10.72 -41.11
C GLY A 100 -6.26 -11.97 -41.89
N ASP A 101 -6.32 -13.16 -41.25
CA ASP A 101 -6.15 -14.45 -41.89
C ASP A 101 -7.49 -15.21 -41.92
N TYR A 102 -7.83 -16.05 -40.89
CA TYR A 102 -9.18 -16.62 -40.82
C TYR A 102 -10.13 -15.69 -40.07
N PHE A 103 -11.45 -15.87 -40.30
CA PHE A 103 -12.49 -15.11 -39.66
C PHE A 103 -13.58 -16.05 -39.05
N LYS A 104 -14.87 -15.64 -38.98
CA LYS A 104 -15.96 -16.33 -38.27
C LYS A 104 -16.02 -17.83 -38.56
N ASP A 105 -16.04 -18.24 -39.82
CA ASP A 105 -16.10 -19.65 -40.19
C ASP A 105 -14.93 -20.47 -39.64
N GLY A 106 -13.70 -19.94 -39.78
CA GLY A 106 -12.50 -20.62 -39.29
C GLY A 106 -12.44 -20.65 -37.78
N ALA A 107 -12.87 -19.57 -37.11
CA ALA A 107 -12.93 -19.54 -35.64
C ALA A 107 -13.93 -20.59 -35.07
N VAL A 108 -15.11 -20.70 -35.71
CA VAL A 108 -16.14 -21.68 -35.32
C VAL A 108 -15.65 -23.10 -35.61
N ASP A 109 -14.98 -23.35 -36.76
CA ASP A 109 -14.43 -24.67 -37.08
C ASP A 109 -13.41 -25.13 -36.03
N TYR A 110 -12.43 -24.28 -35.68
CA TYR A 110 -11.45 -24.59 -34.65
C TYR A 110 -12.11 -24.79 -33.29
N ALA A 111 -13.04 -23.94 -32.90
CA ALA A 111 -13.75 -24.08 -31.63
C ALA A 111 -14.52 -25.39 -31.56
N TRP A 112 -15.28 -25.71 -32.59
CA TRP A 112 -16.05 -26.96 -32.65
C TRP A 112 -15.17 -28.20 -32.63
N GLU A 113 -14.12 -28.23 -33.44
CA GLU A 113 -13.16 -29.33 -33.45
C GLU A 113 -12.52 -29.53 -32.07
N TYR A 114 -12.08 -28.44 -31.45
CA TYR A 114 -11.43 -28.51 -30.15
C TYR A 114 -12.37 -29.01 -29.05
N VAL A 115 -13.57 -28.46 -28.94
CA VAL A 115 -14.51 -28.87 -27.85
C VAL A 115 -15.06 -30.27 -28.03
N THR A 116 -15.30 -30.73 -29.26
CA THR A 116 -15.90 -32.05 -29.53
C THR A 116 -14.87 -33.17 -29.58
N ARG A 117 -13.72 -32.94 -30.25
CA ARG A 117 -12.70 -33.99 -30.46
C ARG A 117 -11.60 -33.98 -29.43
N HIS A 118 -11.17 -32.82 -28.96
CA HIS A 118 -10.08 -32.70 -28.00
C HIS A 118 -10.56 -32.63 -26.56
N LEU A 119 -11.60 -31.90 -26.24
CA LEU A 119 -12.18 -31.90 -24.89
C LEU A 119 -13.15 -33.06 -24.69
N GLY A 120 -13.80 -33.53 -25.75
CA GLY A 120 -14.77 -34.62 -25.69
C GLY A 120 -16.10 -34.26 -25.04
N LEU A 121 -16.48 -32.97 -25.13
CA LEU A 121 -17.76 -32.52 -24.62
C LEU A 121 -18.93 -33.04 -25.44
N GLU A 122 -20.05 -33.38 -24.77
CA GLU A 122 -21.27 -33.90 -25.40
C GLU A 122 -21.92 -32.81 -26.28
N THR A 123 -22.04 -33.08 -27.58
CA THR A 123 -22.54 -32.12 -28.57
C THR A 123 -23.98 -31.71 -28.33
N GLU A 124 -24.79 -32.58 -27.70
CA GLU A 124 -26.18 -32.34 -27.34
C GLU A 124 -26.32 -31.31 -26.22
N ARG A 125 -25.26 -31.08 -25.44
CA ARG A 125 -25.21 -30.10 -24.34
C ARG A 125 -24.58 -28.77 -24.71
N LEU A 126 -24.03 -28.68 -25.94
CA LEU A 126 -23.42 -27.43 -26.41
C LEU A 126 -24.47 -26.47 -26.97
N TRP A 127 -24.42 -25.24 -26.50
CA TRP A 127 -25.22 -24.10 -26.94
C TRP A 127 -24.29 -23.00 -27.44
N ALA A 128 -24.75 -22.24 -28.43
CA ALA A 128 -24.04 -21.04 -28.87
C ALA A 128 -24.92 -19.81 -28.65
N THR A 129 -24.30 -18.69 -28.29
CA THR A 129 -24.96 -17.38 -28.35
C THR A 129 -24.40 -16.57 -29.50
N VAL A 130 -25.18 -15.65 -30.03
CA VAL A 130 -24.79 -14.78 -31.14
C VAL A 130 -25.33 -13.35 -30.91
N PHE A 131 -24.73 -12.36 -31.51
CA PHE A 131 -25.19 -10.99 -31.47
C PHE A 131 -26.56 -10.83 -32.16
N ALA A 132 -27.57 -10.31 -31.43
CA ALA A 132 -28.93 -10.11 -31.92
C ALA A 132 -29.09 -8.87 -32.81
N GLY A 133 -28.03 -8.06 -32.96
CA GLY A 133 -28.06 -6.78 -33.62
C GLY A 133 -28.29 -5.60 -32.68
N ASP A 134 -28.00 -4.39 -33.18
CA ASP A 134 -28.26 -3.13 -32.50
C ASP A 134 -28.67 -2.07 -33.54
N PRO A 135 -29.96 -1.69 -33.61
CA PRO A 135 -30.43 -0.67 -34.53
C PRO A 135 -29.73 0.68 -34.38
N GLY A 136 -29.26 1.01 -33.12
CA GLY A 136 -28.53 2.24 -32.84
C GLY A 136 -27.16 2.29 -33.51
N LEU A 137 -26.57 1.13 -33.79
CA LEU A 137 -25.32 0.97 -34.52
C LEU A 137 -25.53 0.65 -36.00
N GLY A 138 -26.79 0.45 -36.44
CA GLY A 138 -27.13 0.02 -37.79
C GLY A 138 -26.76 -1.43 -38.11
N LEU A 139 -26.60 -2.27 -37.07
CA LEU A 139 -26.20 -3.67 -37.19
C LEU A 139 -27.40 -4.60 -36.96
N GLY A 140 -27.53 -5.62 -37.83
CA GLY A 140 -28.50 -6.70 -37.65
C GLY A 140 -27.96 -7.89 -36.88
N GLU A 141 -28.78 -8.95 -36.71
CA GLU A 141 -28.35 -10.23 -36.15
C GLU A 141 -27.14 -10.79 -36.95
N ASP A 142 -26.20 -11.41 -36.24
CA ASP A 142 -25.02 -12.00 -36.87
C ASP A 142 -25.35 -13.34 -37.54
N GLU A 143 -26.06 -13.23 -38.70
CA GLU A 143 -26.46 -14.38 -39.50
C GLU A 143 -25.29 -15.23 -40.02
N VAL A 144 -24.08 -14.64 -40.13
CA VAL A 144 -22.86 -15.36 -40.55
C VAL A 144 -22.43 -16.30 -39.43
N ALA A 145 -22.43 -15.83 -38.16
CA ALA A 145 -22.14 -16.68 -37.03
C ALA A 145 -23.21 -17.78 -36.83
N VAL A 146 -24.49 -17.44 -37.02
CA VAL A 146 -25.60 -18.44 -36.96
C VAL A 146 -25.35 -19.53 -38.00
N ALA A 147 -25.07 -19.16 -39.26
CA ALA A 147 -24.81 -20.13 -40.35
C ALA A 147 -23.56 -20.98 -40.07
N ALA A 148 -22.51 -20.39 -39.51
CA ALA A 148 -21.27 -21.12 -39.17
C ALA A 148 -21.53 -22.17 -38.08
N TRP A 149 -22.28 -21.86 -37.00
CA TRP A 149 -22.65 -22.84 -35.99
C TRP A 149 -23.56 -23.95 -36.50
N GLN A 150 -24.54 -23.60 -37.38
CA GLN A 150 -25.41 -24.60 -38.00
C GLN A 150 -24.60 -25.56 -38.90
N ARG A 151 -23.65 -25.06 -39.62
CA ARG A 151 -22.76 -25.84 -40.51
C ARG A 151 -21.95 -26.87 -39.77
N VAL A 152 -21.48 -26.59 -38.57
CA VAL A 152 -20.73 -27.55 -37.73
C VAL A 152 -21.62 -28.47 -36.92
N GLY A 153 -22.95 -28.24 -36.86
CA GLY A 153 -23.92 -29.19 -36.31
C GLY A 153 -24.70 -28.71 -35.07
N ILE A 154 -24.59 -27.46 -34.65
CA ILE A 154 -25.48 -26.90 -33.63
C ILE A 154 -26.83 -26.57 -34.27
N PRO A 155 -27.95 -27.15 -33.82
CA PRO A 155 -29.28 -26.84 -34.38
C PRO A 155 -29.73 -25.43 -34.02
N ARG A 156 -30.54 -24.79 -34.85
CA ARG A 156 -30.91 -23.40 -34.69
C ARG A 156 -31.53 -23.05 -33.34
N GLU A 157 -32.28 -23.97 -32.73
CA GLU A 157 -32.91 -23.82 -31.43
C GLU A 157 -31.93 -23.75 -30.26
N ARG A 158 -30.68 -24.15 -30.49
CA ARG A 158 -29.58 -24.00 -29.50
C ARG A 158 -28.60 -22.86 -29.84
N ILE A 159 -28.96 -22.01 -30.81
CA ILE A 159 -28.24 -20.78 -31.14
C ILE A 159 -29.12 -19.61 -30.72
N VAL A 160 -28.75 -18.95 -29.61
CA VAL A 160 -29.58 -17.93 -28.96
C VAL A 160 -29.01 -16.55 -29.25
N PRO A 161 -29.82 -15.62 -29.84
CA PRO A 161 -29.40 -14.26 -30.03
C PRO A 161 -29.52 -13.45 -28.73
N PHE A 162 -28.47 -12.70 -28.39
CA PHE A 162 -28.44 -11.78 -27.25
C PHE A 162 -28.09 -10.35 -27.67
N PRO A 163 -28.49 -9.33 -26.86
CA PRO A 163 -28.28 -7.93 -27.20
C PRO A 163 -26.79 -7.54 -27.10
N ARG A 164 -26.51 -6.27 -27.40
CA ARG A 164 -25.17 -5.68 -27.34
C ARG A 164 -24.50 -5.82 -25.99
N SER A 165 -25.26 -5.78 -24.89
CA SER A 165 -24.70 -5.95 -23.53
C SER A 165 -24.01 -7.29 -23.30
N ASP A 166 -24.41 -8.32 -24.08
CA ASP A 166 -23.97 -9.70 -23.88
C ASP A 166 -23.06 -10.16 -25.04
N ASN A 167 -23.50 -10.00 -26.28
CA ASN A 167 -22.80 -10.54 -27.45
C ASN A 167 -22.16 -9.50 -28.37
N PHE A 168 -21.66 -8.38 -27.82
CA PHE A 168 -20.82 -7.42 -28.54
C PHE A 168 -19.69 -6.97 -27.62
N TRP A 169 -18.47 -7.36 -27.97
CA TRP A 169 -17.31 -7.12 -27.12
C TRP A 169 -16.52 -5.88 -27.53
N GLY A 170 -16.05 -5.16 -26.54
CA GLY A 170 -15.13 -4.03 -26.67
C GLY A 170 -15.80 -2.67 -26.92
N PRO A 171 -14.96 -1.64 -26.97
CA PRO A 171 -13.51 -1.72 -26.77
C PRO A 171 -13.11 -1.96 -25.30
N ALA A 172 -11.93 -2.53 -25.07
CA ALA A 172 -11.34 -2.51 -23.76
C ALA A 172 -10.85 -1.09 -23.45
N GLY A 173 -11.71 -0.31 -22.80
CA GLY A 173 -11.57 1.12 -22.58
C GLY A 173 -12.74 1.89 -23.18
N GLU A 174 -12.55 3.19 -23.46
CA GLU A 174 -13.61 4.04 -24.04
C GLU A 174 -13.65 3.99 -25.56
N THR A 175 -12.53 3.70 -26.21
CA THR A 175 -12.37 3.66 -27.67
C THR A 175 -11.47 2.50 -28.09
N GLY A 176 -11.59 2.06 -29.35
CA GLY A 176 -10.70 1.06 -29.95
C GLY A 176 -11.41 -0.11 -30.64
N PRO A 177 -10.67 -1.19 -30.96
CA PRO A 177 -11.19 -2.36 -31.66
C PRO A 177 -12.34 -3.04 -30.90
N CYS A 178 -13.41 -3.38 -31.62
CA CYS A 178 -14.60 -4.02 -31.09
C CYS A 178 -15.33 -4.83 -32.16
N GLY A 179 -16.33 -5.61 -31.78
CA GLY A 179 -17.16 -6.34 -32.70
C GLY A 179 -18.15 -7.30 -32.05
N PRO A 180 -19.06 -7.87 -32.82
CA PRO A 180 -19.97 -8.90 -32.35
C PRO A 180 -19.17 -10.10 -31.84
N CYS A 181 -19.73 -10.82 -30.86
CA CYS A 181 -19.14 -12.05 -30.38
C CYS A 181 -20.16 -13.19 -30.33
N SER A 182 -19.63 -14.39 -30.20
CA SER A 182 -20.37 -15.62 -30.04
C SER A 182 -19.76 -16.47 -28.95
N GLU A 183 -20.58 -16.95 -28.05
CA GLU A 183 -20.12 -17.70 -26.88
C GLU A 183 -20.58 -19.15 -26.92
N LEU A 184 -19.71 -20.05 -26.48
CA LEU A 184 -20.06 -21.43 -26.24
C LEU A 184 -20.42 -21.62 -24.77
N HIS A 185 -21.61 -22.17 -24.55
CA HIS A 185 -22.15 -22.56 -23.26
C HIS A 185 -22.34 -24.08 -23.21
N TYR A 186 -22.17 -24.65 -22.03
CA TYR A 186 -22.40 -26.05 -21.76
C TYR A 186 -23.55 -26.23 -20.77
N ASP A 187 -24.61 -26.99 -21.17
CA ASP A 187 -25.72 -27.38 -20.31
C ASP A 187 -25.29 -28.50 -19.36
N ARG A 188 -25.11 -28.18 -18.10
CA ARG A 188 -24.69 -29.15 -17.06
C ARG A 188 -25.81 -30.02 -16.58
N GLY A 189 -27.06 -29.74 -16.97
CA GLY A 189 -28.21 -30.54 -16.61
C GLY A 189 -29.27 -29.76 -15.83
N PRO A 190 -30.54 -30.22 -15.90
CA PRO A 190 -31.67 -29.51 -15.26
C PRO A 190 -31.59 -29.47 -13.73
N GLU A 191 -30.85 -30.39 -13.11
CA GLU A 191 -30.63 -30.43 -11.67
C GLU A 191 -29.89 -29.24 -11.11
N LEU A 192 -29.08 -28.54 -11.94
CA LEU A 192 -28.39 -27.29 -11.61
C LEU A 192 -29.16 -26.05 -12.07
N GLY A 193 -30.35 -26.23 -12.63
CA GLY A 193 -31.20 -25.13 -13.14
C GLY A 193 -32.00 -24.44 -12.04
N CYS A 194 -32.41 -23.18 -12.31
CA CYS A 194 -33.27 -22.42 -11.41
C CYS A 194 -34.75 -22.86 -11.40
N GLY A 195 -35.14 -23.79 -12.29
CA GLY A 195 -36.51 -24.29 -12.41
C GLY A 195 -37.47 -23.34 -13.17
N GLU A 196 -37.03 -22.18 -13.60
CA GLU A 196 -37.84 -21.23 -14.34
C GLU A 196 -37.91 -21.60 -15.84
N ALA A 197 -39.01 -21.20 -16.50
CA ALA A 197 -39.27 -21.56 -17.90
C ALA A 197 -38.32 -20.86 -18.88
N ASP A 198 -37.73 -19.74 -18.48
CA ASP A 198 -36.77 -18.94 -19.23
C ASP A 198 -35.28 -19.27 -18.90
N CYS A 199 -35.04 -20.39 -18.20
CA CYS A 199 -33.69 -20.85 -17.90
C CYS A 199 -32.96 -21.27 -19.18
N GLY A 200 -31.90 -20.56 -19.52
CA GLY A 200 -31.08 -20.75 -20.75
C GLY A 200 -29.65 -20.22 -20.59
N PRO A 201 -28.88 -20.15 -21.67
CA PRO A 201 -27.63 -19.40 -21.67
C PRO A 201 -27.79 -18.01 -21.07
N ASN A 202 -26.75 -17.51 -20.37
CA ASN A 202 -26.76 -16.24 -19.63
C ASN A 202 -27.79 -16.15 -18.47
N CYS A 203 -28.27 -17.30 -17.95
CA CYS A 203 -29.10 -17.30 -16.74
C CYS A 203 -28.23 -17.00 -15.51
N GLU A 204 -28.39 -15.81 -14.92
CA GLU A 204 -27.65 -15.40 -13.71
C GLU A 204 -28.15 -16.07 -12.41
N ARG A 205 -29.35 -16.71 -12.45
CA ARG A 205 -30.01 -17.31 -11.28
C ARG A 205 -29.53 -18.72 -10.95
N CYS A 206 -28.74 -19.35 -11.83
CA CYS A 206 -28.26 -20.73 -11.62
C CYS A 206 -26.98 -21.03 -12.41
N ASP A 207 -26.36 -22.15 -12.09
CA ASP A 207 -25.10 -22.61 -12.70
C ASP A 207 -25.33 -23.75 -13.74
N ARG A 208 -26.51 -23.85 -14.34
CA ARG A 208 -26.80 -24.85 -15.35
C ARG A 208 -26.06 -24.64 -16.65
N TYR A 209 -26.15 -23.41 -17.21
CA TYR A 209 -25.48 -23.04 -18.46
C TYR A 209 -24.21 -22.29 -18.13
N ILE A 210 -23.07 -22.88 -18.40
CA ILE A 210 -21.77 -22.25 -18.15
C ILE A 210 -21.18 -21.80 -19.47
N GLU A 211 -21.04 -20.48 -19.64
CA GLU A 211 -20.19 -19.87 -20.65
C GLU A 211 -18.74 -20.22 -20.35
N PHE A 212 -18.03 -20.84 -21.31
CA PHE A 212 -16.64 -21.23 -21.12
C PHE A 212 -15.71 -20.76 -22.23
N TRP A 213 -16.22 -20.37 -23.40
CA TRP A 213 -15.43 -19.85 -24.51
C TRP A 213 -16.17 -18.73 -25.26
N ASN A 214 -15.54 -17.55 -25.36
CA ASN A 214 -16.03 -16.43 -26.13
C ASN A 214 -15.19 -16.26 -27.40
N LEU A 215 -15.84 -16.14 -28.57
CA LEU A 215 -15.25 -15.91 -29.88
C LEU A 215 -15.64 -14.49 -30.33
N VAL A 216 -14.68 -13.56 -30.34
CA VAL A 216 -14.91 -12.16 -30.71
C VAL A 216 -14.49 -11.93 -32.14
N PHE A 217 -15.38 -11.35 -32.90
CA PHE A 217 -15.21 -11.04 -34.33
C PHE A 217 -14.87 -9.56 -34.45
N MET A 218 -13.59 -9.23 -34.36
CA MET A 218 -13.10 -7.85 -34.40
C MET A 218 -13.25 -7.26 -35.78
N GLU A 219 -14.32 -6.51 -36.02
CA GLU A 219 -14.70 -5.92 -37.29
C GLU A 219 -14.61 -4.41 -37.32
N PHE A 220 -14.75 -3.75 -36.13
CA PHE A 220 -14.94 -2.31 -36.02
C PHE A 220 -13.95 -1.67 -35.08
N ASP A 221 -13.76 -0.36 -35.27
CA ASP A 221 -13.10 0.53 -34.31
C ASP A 221 -14.13 1.55 -33.80
N LEU A 222 -14.30 1.64 -32.46
CA LEU A 222 -15.22 2.57 -31.82
C LEU A 222 -14.50 3.86 -31.52
N ALA A 223 -14.97 4.97 -32.09
CA ALA A 223 -14.46 6.30 -31.80
C ALA A 223 -15.10 6.93 -30.54
N ALA A 224 -14.50 8.01 -30.02
CA ALA A 224 -14.97 8.73 -28.82
C ALA A 224 -16.37 9.36 -28.97
N ASP A 225 -16.81 9.63 -30.19
CA ASP A 225 -18.17 10.12 -30.48
C ASP A 225 -19.22 9.00 -30.61
N GLY A 226 -18.82 7.75 -30.38
CA GLY A 226 -19.67 6.56 -30.47
C GLY A 226 -19.85 6.01 -31.89
N SER A 227 -19.18 6.58 -32.88
CA SER A 227 -19.22 6.07 -34.26
C SER A 227 -18.38 4.81 -34.42
N LEU A 228 -18.86 3.87 -35.25
CA LEU A 228 -18.15 2.66 -35.63
C LEU A 228 -17.56 2.83 -37.02
N THR A 229 -16.28 2.52 -37.18
CA THR A 229 -15.60 2.42 -38.47
C THR A 229 -15.06 1.02 -38.67
N PRO A 230 -15.14 0.45 -39.91
CA PRO A 230 -14.55 -0.87 -40.17
C PRO A 230 -13.04 -0.87 -39.88
N LEU A 231 -12.54 -1.91 -39.24
CA LEU A 231 -11.09 -2.15 -39.12
C LEU A 231 -10.46 -2.41 -40.52
N PRO A 232 -9.17 -2.10 -40.69
CA PRO A 232 -8.45 -2.37 -41.95
C PRO A 232 -8.47 -3.84 -42.35
N LYS A 233 -8.60 -4.74 -41.42
CA LYS A 233 -8.73 -6.19 -41.54
C LYS A 233 -9.72 -6.74 -40.54
N GLN A 234 -10.41 -7.79 -40.93
CA GLN A 234 -11.21 -8.59 -40.00
C GLN A 234 -10.28 -9.49 -39.19
N ASN A 235 -10.46 -9.51 -37.89
CA ASN A 235 -9.57 -10.24 -36.98
C ASN A 235 -10.40 -11.13 -36.06
N ILE A 236 -9.76 -12.12 -35.49
CA ILE A 236 -10.33 -13.00 -34.44
C ILE A 236 -9.57 -12.81 -33.15
N ASP A 237 -10.35 -12.61 -32.09
CA ASP A 237 -9.93 -12.75 -30.70
C ASP A 237 -10.78 -13.83 -30.06
N THR A 238 -10.19 -14.77 -29.33
CA THR A 238 -10.96 -15.70 -28.54
C THR A 238 -10.44 -15.83 -27.12
N GLY A 239 -11.34 -16.09 -26.18
CA GLY A 239 -11.00 -16.30 -24.79
C GLY A 239 -11.78 -17.46 -24.18
N MET A 240 -11.09 -18.58 -23.90
CA MET A 240 -11.65 -19.70 -23.16
C MET A 240 -11.08 -19.71 -21.74
N GLY A 241 -11.95 -19.68 -20.73
CA GLY A 241 -11.53 -19.77 -19.33
C GLY A 241 -10.96 -21.15 -19.01
N LEU A 242 -9.67 -21.23 -18.68
CA LEU A 242 -9.01 -22.49 -18.35
C LEU A 242 -9.70 -23.18 -17.16
N GLU A 243 -10.02 -22.45 -16.12
CA GLU A 243 -10.65 -22.96 -14.91
C GLU A 243 -12.08 -23.48 -15.18
N ARG A 244 -12.87 -22.76 -16.00
CA ARG A 244 -14.20 -23.20 -16.41
C ARG A 244 -14.13 -24.44 -17.31
N CYS A 245 -13.18 -24.47 -18.23
CA CYS A 245 -12.91 -25.63 -19.08
C CYS A 245 -12.50 -26.85 -18.23
N ALA A 246 -11.60 -26.67 -17.26
CA ALA A 246 -11.19 -27.74 -16.34
C ALA A 246 -12.37 -28.26 -15.53
N MET A 247 -13.24 -27.37 -15.02
CA MET A 247 -14.45 -27.74 -14.28
C MET A 247 -15.36 -28.67 -15.13
N LEU A 248 -15.60 -28.32 -16.38
CA LEU A 248 -16.44 -29.12 -17.28
C LEU A 248 -15.81 -30.48 -17.61
N VAL A 249 -14.51 -30.50 -17.94
CA VAL A 249 -13.81 -31.75 -18.32
C VAL A 249 -13.58 -32.67 -17.13
N GLN A 250 -13.39 -32.12 -15.93
CA GLN A 250 -13.23 -32.90 -14.71
C GLN A 250 -14.57 -33.30 -14.09
N GLY A 251 -15.69 -32.75 -14.58
CA GLY A 251 -17.04 -33.08 -14.12
C GLY A 251 -17.29 -32.71 -12.66
N VAL A 252 -16.74 -31.55 -12.23
CA VAL A 252 -16.90 -31.04 -10.86
C VAL A 252 -17.86 -29.84 -10.84
N ASP A 253 -18.39 -29.51 -9.64
CA ASP A 253 -19.44 -28.52 -9.49
C ASP A 253 -18.93 -27.08 -9.46
N SER A 254 -17.66 -26.87 -9.11
CA SER A 254 -17.05 -25.54 -9.02
C SER A 254 -15.66 -25.55 -9.63
N ILE A 255 -15.22 -24.38 -10.13
CA ILE A 255 -13.84 -24.19 -10.56
C ILE A 255 -12.86 -24.49 -9.40
N PHE A 256 -13.26 -24.22 -8.16
CA PHE A 256 -12.46 -24.43 -6.96
C PHE A 256 -12.30 -25.92 -6.58
N ASP A 257 -13.08 -26.81 -7.18
CA ASP A 257 -12.97 -28.27 -7.00
C ASP A 257 -11.99 -28.90 -7.99
N THR A 258 -11.50 -28.12 -8.96
CA THR A 258 -10.55 -28.61 -9.97
C THR A 258 -9.16 -28.84 -9.36
N ASP A 259 -8.35 -29.64 -10.05
CA ASP A 259 -6.95 -29.87 -9.67
C ASP A 259 -6.11 -28.59 -9.69
N GLY A 260 -6.51 -27.59 -10.50
CA GLY A 260 -5.86 -26.27 -10.58
C GLY A 260 -5.96 -25.44 -9.30
N PHE A 261 -6.87 -25.78 -8.39
CA PHE A 261 -7.02 -25.10 -7.09
C PHE A 261 -6.77 -26.00 -5.90
N ARG A 262 -6.72 -27.30 -6.11
CA ARG A 262 -6.74 -28.33 -5.04
C ARG A 262 -5.66 -28.11 -3.99
N LEU A 263 -4.41 -27.91 -4.40
CA LEU A 263 -3.30 -27.73 -3.46
C LEU A 263 -3.55 -26.58 -2.48
N ILE A 264 -4.09 -25.47 -2.99
CA ILE A 264 -4.39 -24.29 -2.20
C ILE A 264 -5.59 -24.55 -1.28
N MET A 265 -6.64 -25.16 -1.81
CA MET A 265 -7.85 -25.50 -1.05
C MET A 265 -7.59 -26.49 0.08
N ASP A 266 -6.79 -27.52 -0.20
CA ASP A 266 -6.39 -28.53 0.79
C ASP A 266 -5.56 -27.89 1.91
N TRP A 267 -4.60 -27.03 1.57
CA TRP A 267 -3.81 -26.28 2.55
C TRP A 267 -4.69 -25.39 3.46
N ILE A 268 -5.67 -24.67 2.88
CA ILE A 268 -6.59 -23.83 3.67
C ILE A 268 -7.39 -24.70 4.64
N ALA A 269 -7.90 -25.86 4.19
CA ALA A 269 -8.67 -26.79 5.02
C ALA A 269 -7.81 -27.38 6.16
N GLU A 270 -6.57 -27.75 5.87
CA GLU A 270 -5.64 -28.32 6.85
C GLU A 270 -5.26 -27.29 7.93
N GLU A 271 -4.84 -26.10 7.53
CA GLU A 271 -4.39 -25.06 8.46
C GLU A 271 -5.52 -24.42 9.28
N SER A 272 -6.72 -24.33 8.73
CA SER A 272 -7.88 -23.81 9.44
C SER A 272 -8.61 -24.88 10.29
N GLY A 273 -8.42 -26.16 9.96
CA GLY A 273 -9.21 -27.24 10.53
C GLY A 273 -10.68 -27.27 10.08
N VAL A 274 -11.06 -26.44 9.09
CA VAL A 274 -12.42 -26.33 8.56
C VAL A 274 -12.45 -26.81 7.11
N ALA A 275 -13.19 -27.87 6.82
CA ALA A 275 -13.29 -28.39 5.48
C ALA A 275 -14.15 -27.51 4.56
N TYR A 276 -13.76 -27.45 3.28
CA TYR A 276 -14.53 -26.77 2.24
C TYR A 276 -15.92 -27.39 2.10
N GLY A 277 -16.95 -26.57 1.92
CA GLY A 277 -18.33 -27.03 1.72
C GLY A 277 -19.12 -27.37 3.01
N THR A 278 -18.51 -27.21 4.21
CA THR A 278 -19.19 -27.54 5.48
C THR A 278 -20.26 -26.54 5.88
N SER A 279 -20.13 -25.29 5.44
CA SER A 279 -21.17 -24.25 5.55
C SER A 279 -21.02 -23.22 4.41
N PRO A 280 -22.05 -22.40 4.15
CA PRO A 280 -21.93 -21.28 3.19
C PRO A 280 -20.76 -20.34 3.51
N GLU A 281 -20.55 -20.02 4.79
CA GLU A 281 -19.46 -19.16 5.25
C GLU A 281 -18.09 -19.80 5.02
N ALA A 282 -17.94 -21.09 5.34
CA ALA A 282 -16.72 -21.83 5.09
C ALA A 282 -16.44 -21.92 3.58
N THR A 283 -17.46 -22.20 2.77
CA THR A 283 -17.36 -22.24 1.31
C THR A 283 -16.87 -20.91 0.75
N LYS A 284 -17.49 -19.79 1.15
CA LYS A 284 -17.11 -18.43 0.75
C LYS A 284 -15.66 -18.14 1.17
N ALA A 285 -15.31 -18.41 2.41
CA ALA A 285 -13.98 -18.13 2.93
C ALA A 285 -12.88 -18.86 2.14
N HIS A 286 -13.05 -20.16 1.87
CA HIS A 286 -12.10 -20.94 1.10
C HIS A 286 -11.93 -20.40 -0.33
N ARG A 287 -13.03 -20.11 -1.03
CA ARG A 287 -12.99 -19.55 -2.39
C ARG A 287 -12.29 -18.21 -2.45
N VAL A 288 -12.62 -17.31 -1.52
CA VAL A 288 -11.97 -15.97 -1.44
C VAL A 288 -10.48 -16.10 -1.12
N LEU A 289 -10.10 -16.93 -0.14
CA LEU A 289 -8.70 -17.15 0.21
C LEU A 289 -7.90 -17.71 -0.96
N CYS A 290 -8.46 -18.70 -1.64
CA CYS A 290 -7.82 -19.35 -2.78
C CYS A 290 -7.60 -18.36 -3.94
N ASP A 291 -8.66 -17.67 -4.36
CA ASP A 291 -8.62 -16.69 -5.46
C ASP A 291 -7.69 -15.52 -5.13
N HIS A 292 -7.87 -14.91 -3.96
CA HIS A 292 -7.08 -13.74 -3.56
C HIS A 292 -5.62 -14.10 -3.30
N GLY A 293 -5.34 -15.30 -2.80
CA GLY A 293 -3.98 -15.82 -2.68
C GLY A 293 -3.27 -15.83 -4.03
N ARG A 294 -3.95 -16.30 -5.10
CA ARG A 294 -3.43 -16.26 -6.47
C ARG A 294 -3.20 -14.83 -6.95
N GLY A 295 -4.24 -13.97 -6.90
CA GLY A 295 -4.16 -12.59 -7.35
C GLY A 295 -3.05 -11.80 -6.65
N VAL A 296 -2.94 -11.91 -5.33
CA VAL A 296 -1.90 -11.25 -4.52
C VAL A 296 -0.51 -11.73 -4.91
N THR A 297 -0.32 -13.03 -5.11
CA THR A 297 0.97 -13.63 -5.50
C THR A 297 1.47 -13.05 -6.82
N PHE A 298 0.63 -13.04 -7.85
CA PHE A 298 0.99 -12.49 -9.16
C PHE A 298 1.22 -10.99 -9.14
N LEU A 299 0.37 -10.21 -8.46
CA LEU A 299 0.54 -8.77 -8.38
C LEU A 299 1.86 -8.37 -7.73
N VAL A 300 2.23 -9.01 -6.63
CA VAL A 300 3.51 -8.71 -5.97
C VAL A 300 4.68 -9.21 -6.78
N ALA A 301 4.59 -10.37 -7.44
CA ALA A 301 5.62 -10.86 -8.36
C ALA A 301 5.93 -9.85 -9.48
N GLU A 302 4.93 -9.08 -9.92
CA GLU A 302 5.08 -8.03 -10.93
C GLU A 302 5.37 -6.63 -10.34
N GLY A 303 5.78 -6.56 -9.07
CA GLY A 303 6.26 -5.35 -8.42
C GLY A 303 5.18 -4.42 -7.85
N VAL A 304 3.91 -4.86 -7.78
CA VAL A 304 2.87 -4.06 -7.12
C VAL A 304 3.05 -4.12 -5.61
N THR A 305 3.00 -2.96 -4.96
CA THR A 305 3.06 -2.85 -3.50
C THR A 305 1.75 -2.25 -2.95
N PRO A 306 1.30 -2.65 -1.73
CA PRO A 306 0.08 -2.13 -1.14
C PRO A 306 0.12 -0.60 -0.95
N SER A 307 -0.87 0.11 -1.49
CA SER A 307 -0.99 1.57 -1.37
C SER A 307 -2.44 2.00 -1.14
N ASN A 308 -2.71 3.32 -1.09
CA ASN A 308 -4.06 3.87 -0.92
C ASN A 308 -4.77 4.16 -2.24
N GLU A 309 -4.08 4.05 -3.37
CA GLU A 309 -4.61 4.40 -4.69
C GLU A 309 -4.15 3.42 -5.76
N GLY A 310 -4.86 3.40 -6.88
CA GLY A 310 -4.50 2.64 -8.06
C GLY A 310 -4.34 1.13 -7.83
N ARG A 311 -3.35 0.53 -8.47
CA ARG A 311 -3.06 -0.91 -8.40
C ARG A 311 -2.77 -1.40 -6.98
N GLY A 312 -2.02 -0.60 -6.22
CA GLY A 312 -1.68 -0.94 -4.83
C GLY A 312 -2.88 -0.94 -3.89
N TYR A 313 -3.91 -0.13 -4.17
CA TYR A 313 -5.18 -0.18 -3.44
C TYR A 313 -5.90 -1.52 -3.67
N ILE A 314 -5.94 -2.00 -4.90
CA ILE A 314 -6.55 -3.31 -5.22
C ILE A 314 -5.79 -4.43 -4.51
N LEU A 315 -4.46 -4.44 -4.58
CA LEU A 315 -3.64 -5.41 -3.86
C LEU A 315 -3.92 -5.39 -2.35
N ARG A 316 -3.96 -4.22 -1.75
CA ARG A 316 -4.31 -4.03 -0.34
C ARG A 316 -5.70 -4.57 -0.01
N ARG A 317 -6.68 -4.29 -0.86
CA ARG A 317 -8.06 -4.77 -0.71
C ARG A 317 -8.14 -6.30 -0.73
N LEU A 318 -7.46 -6.96 -1.68
CA LEU A 318 -7.38 -8.42 -1.77
C LEU A 318 -6.79 -9.02 -0.50
N ILE A 319 -5.64 -8.50 -0.03
CA ILE A 319 -4.99 -8.98 1.20
C ILE A 319 -5.93 -8.83 2.40
N ARG A 320 -6.54 -7.65 2.58
CA ARG A 320 -7.41 -7.38 3.74
C ARG A 320 -8.68 -8.21 3.72
N ARG A 321 -9.29 -8.40 2.55
CA ARG A 321 -10.44 -9.27 2.39
C ARG A 321 -10.07 -10.73 2.73
N ALA A 322 -8.92 -11.21 2.27
CA ALA A 322 -8.41 -12.53 2.64
C ALA A 322 -8.19 -12.67 4.16
N VAL A 323 -7.63 -11.65 4.84
CA VAL A 323 -7.44 -11.66 6.30
C VAL A 323 -8.77 -11.78 7.05
N VAL A 324 -9.82 -11.07 6.61
CA VAL A 324 -11.15 -11.16 7.22
C VAL A 324 -11.76 -12.55 7.04
N GLN A 325 -11.65 -13.13 5.84
CA GLN A 325 -12.16 -14.47 5.58
C GLN A 325 -11.36 -15.56 6.33
N ALA A 326 -10.05 -15.41 6.44
CA ALA A 326 -9.19 -16.28 7.25
C ALA A 326 -9.63 -16.32 8.72
N ARG A 327 -9.92 -15.14 9.29
CA ARG A 327 -10.42 -15.04 10.67
C ARG A 327 -11.73 -15.79 10.88
N ARG A 328 -12.65 -15.79 9.89
CA ARG A 328 -13.95 -16.48 9.98
C ARG A 328 -13.84 -18.00 10.12
N ILE A 329 -12.85 -18.58 9.46
CA ILE A 329 -12.59 -20.02 9.52
C ILE A 329 -11.47 -20.40 10.49
N GLY A 330 -10.97 -19.46 11.27
CA GLY A 330 -9.90 -19.72 12.25
C GLY A 330 -8.52 -19.98 11.63
N LEU A 331 -8.28 -19.62 10.37
CA LEU A 331 -6.96 -19.72 9.74
C LEU A 331 -5.96 -18.78 10.44
N PRO A 332 -4.86 -19.28 11.00
CA PRO A 332 -3.98 -18.51 11.88
C PRO A 332 -3.28 -17.33 11.17
N ALA A 333 -2.90 -17.53 9.90
CA ALA A 333 -2.18 -16.53 9.12
C ALA A 333 -2.43 -16.72 7.61
N VAL A 334 -2.50 -15.60 6.88
CA VAL A 334 -2.68 -15.55 5.43
C VAL A 334 -1.34 -15.50 4.69
N TYR A 335 -0.29 -14.93 5.31
CA TYR A 335 0.99 -14.69 4.65
C TYR A 335 1.76 -15.95 4.17
N PRO A 336 1.49 -17.19 4.66
CA PRO A 336 2.09 -18.39 4.06
C PRO A 336 1.41 -18.82 2.76
N LEU A 337 0.16 -18.38 2.51
CA LEU A 337 -0.65 -18.77 1.35
C LEU A 337 0.05 -18.54 0.00
N PRO A 338 0.73 -17.41 -0.25
CA PRO A 338 1.47 -17.19 -1.49
C PRO A 338 2.50 -18.27 -1.80
N ARG A 339 3.15 -18.85 -0.79
CA ARG A 339 4.10 -19.97 -1.01
C ARG A 339 3.42 -21.18 -1.63
N ILE A 340 2.20 -21.49 -1.21
CA ILE A 340 1.42 -22.61 -1.75
C ILE A 340 1.00 -22.30 -3.19
N VAL A 341 0.64 -21.03 -3.46
CA VAL A 341 0.35 -20.58 -4.83
C VAL A 341 1.59 -20.71 -5.72
N VAL A 342 2.77 -20.28 -5.25
CA VAL A 342 4.04 -20.45 -5.98
C VAL A 342 4.32 -21.92 -6.31
N GLU A 343 4.07 -22.82 -5.38
CA GLU A 343 4.19 -24.26 -5.63
C GLU A 343 3.22 -24.76 -6.71
N GLN A 344 1.98 -24.27 -6.69
CA GLN A 344 0.93 -24.65 -7.64
C GLN A 344 1.20 -24.15 -9.06
N VAL A 345 1.60 -22.87 -9.23
CA VAL A 345 1.67 -22.22 -10.56
C VAL A 345 3.08 -21.99 -11.07
N GLY A 346 4.09 -22.13 -10.23
CA GLY A 346 5.50 -21.87 -10.54
C GLY A 346 6.04 -22.61 -11.77
N PRO A 347 5.60 -23.85 -12.10
CA PRO A 347 6.02 -24.53 -13.33
C PRO A 347 5.72 -23.76 -14.62
N TRP A 348 4.73 -22.86 -14.62
CA TRP A 348 4.32 -22.06 -15.79
C TRP A 348 4.68 -20.60 -15.71
N TYR A 349 4.93 -20.09 -14.49
CA TYR A 349 5.16 -18.69 -14.20
C TYR A 349 6.44 -18.53 -13.36
N PRO A 350 7.63 -18.52 -13.99
CA PRO A 350 8.91 -18.45 -13.28
C PRO A 350 9.05 -17.17 -12.43
N GLU A 351 8.39 -16.07 -12.82
CA GLU A 351 8.43 -14.81 -12.09
C GLU A 351 7.91 -14.92 -10.65
N VAL A 352 6.93 -15.81 -10.38
CA VAL A 352 6.45 -15.99 -9.00
C VAL A 352 7.46 -16.78 -8.16
N VAL A 353 8.24 -17.67 -8.78
CA VAL A 353 9.30 -18.42 -8.11
C VAL A 353 10.49 -17.51 -7.79
N GLU A 354 10.91 -16.70 -8.77
CA GLU A 354 12.03 -15.75 -8.64
C GLU A 354 11.76 -14.72 -7.55
N ASN A 355 10.51 -14.27 -7.40
CA ASN A 355 10.11 -13.24 -6.44
C ASN A 355 9.49 -13.81 -5.14
N ALA A 356 9.56 -15.12 -4.87
CA ALA A 356 8.85 -15.75 -3.76
C ALA A 356 9.15 -15.12 -2.38
N ALA A 357 10.41 -14.75 -2.12
CA ALA A 357 10.81 -14.10 -0.87
C ALA A 357 10.20 -12.69 -0.72
N GLU A 358 10.18 -11.93 -1.80
CA GLU A 358 9.59 -10.58 -1.82
C GLU A 358 8.07 -10.65 -1.66
N ILE A 359 7.42 -11.62 -2.30
CA ILE A 359 5.98 -11.85 -2.17
C ILE A 359 5.62 -12.10 -0.70
N GLU A 360 6.33 -13.02 -0.02
CA GLU A 360 6.09 -13.30 1.39
C GLU A 360 6.32 -12.07 2.26
N ARG A 361 7.40 -11.33 2.03
CA ARG A 361 7.75 -10.12 2.77
C ARG A 361 6.65 -9.05 2.67
N VAL A 362 6.19 -8.75 1.46
CA VAL A 362 5.17 -7.71 1.20
C VAL A 362 3.83 -8.11 1.82
N VAL A 363 3.40 -9.36 1.61
CA VAL A 363 2.13 -9.84 2.14
C VAL A 363 2.14 -9.89 3.66
N ARG A 364 3.21 -10.40 4.27
CA ARG A 364 3.38 -10.44 5.73
C ARG A 364 3.29 -9.03 6.33
N ALA A 365 4.00 -8.07 5.78
CA ALA A 365 4.00 -6.70 6.27
C ALA A 365 2.60 -6.04 6.24
N GLU A 366 1.81 -6.25 5.18
CA GLU A 366 0.44 -5.71 5.10
C GLU A 366 -0.53 -6.44 6.02
N VAL A 367 -0.40 -7.78 6.14
CA VAL A 367 -1.20 -8.59 7.07
C VAL A 367 -0.97 -8.17 8.53
N GLU A 368 0.28 -8.04 8.96
CA GLU A 368 0.64 -7.63 10.32
C GLU A 368 0.11 -6.23 10.62
N ARG A 369 0.33 -5.28 9.70
CA ARG A 369 -0.20 -3.92 9.82
C ARG A 369 -1.72 -3.87 9.92
N PHE A 370 -2.44 -4.67 9.13
CA PHE A 370 -3.90 -4.69 9.19
C PHE A 370 -4.41 -5.36 10.46
N ARG A 371 -3.73 -6.38 10.95
CA ARG A 371 -4.09 -7.03 12.23
C ARG A 371 -4.08 -6.07 13.41
N GLU A 372 -3.17 -5.09 13.45
CA GLU A 372 -3.11 -4.08 14.52
C GLU A 372 -4.39 -3.24 14.64
N THR A 373 -5.06 -3.00 13.51
CA THR A 373 -6.29 -2.19 13.44
C THR A 373 -7.56 -3.01 13.32
N LEU A 374 -7.44 -4.27 12.84
CA LEU A 374 -8.58 -5.13 12.51
C LEU A 374 -9.53 -5.36 13.69
N ASP A 375 -9.00 -5.69 14.87
CA ASP A 375 -9.85 -5.98 16.04
C ASP A 375 -10.67 -4.76 16.47
N ARG A 376 -10.07 -3.57 16.43
CA ARG A 376 -10.76 -2.32 16.72
C ARG A 376 -11.78 -1.96 15.62
N GLY A 377 -11.39 -2.13 14.37
CA GLY A 377 -12.27 -1.88 13.24
C GLY A 377 -13.46 -2.83 13.16
N MET A 378 -13.25 -4.12 13.46
CA MET A 378 -14.35 -5.09 13.57
C MET A 378 -15.31 -4.75 14.72
N LYS A 379 -14.78 -4.37 15.89
CA LYS A 379 -15.62 -3.94 17.00
C LYS A 379 -16.46 -2.72 16.62
N GLU A 380 -15.86 -1.70 16.03
CA GLU A 380 -16.57 -0.52 15.54
C GLU A 380 -17.63 -0.87 14.50
N PHE A 381 -17.29 -1.76 13.56
CA PHE A 381 -18.26 -2.25 12.57
C PHE A 381 -19.44 -2.98 13.22
N GLU A 382 -19.20 -3.85 14.21
CA GLU A 382 -20.27 -4.57 14.91
C GLU A 382 -21.20 -3.61 15.69
N GLU A 383 -20.70 -2.52 16.22
CA GLU A 383 -21.53 -1.48 16.86
C GLU A 383 -22.43 -0.74 15.86
N LEU A 384 -21.99 -0.62 14.61
CA LEU A 384 -22.73 0.04 13.51
C LEU A 384 -23.66 -0.91 12.75
N ALA A 385 -23.35 -2.20 12.72
CA ALA A 385 -23.99 -3.20 11.84
C ALA A 385 -25.41 -3.60 12.24
N GLY A 386 -26.03 -2.90 13.17
CA GLY A 386 -27.45 -3.03 13.54
C GLY A 386 -28.41 -2.19 12.67
N ALA A 387 -27.91 -1.36 11.77
CA ALA A 387 -28.66 -0.50 10.86
C ALA A 387 -27.84 -0.18 9.61
N ASP A 388 -28.40 0.57 8.67
CA ASP A 388 -27.68 1.08 7.51
C ASP A 388 -26.56 2.01 7.95
N ILE A 389 -25.39 1.88 7.32
CA ILE A 389 -24.15 2.61 7.67
C ILE A 389 -24.06 3.90 6.86
N GLY A 390 -24.04 5.04 7.55
CA GLY A 390 -23.94 6.36 6.93
C GLY A 390 -22.52 6.69 6.41
N ALA A 391 -22.43 7.75 5.60
CA ALA A 391 -21.21 8.23 4.97
C ALA A 391 -20.06 8.48 5.96
N ALA A 392 -20.33 9.17 7.08
CA ALA A 392 -19.32 9.53 8.08
C ALA A 392 -18.76 8.30 8.81
N ASP A 393 -19.58 7.30 9.08
CA ASP A 393 -19.17 6.06 9.74
C ASP A 393 -18.37 5.19 8.76
N ALA A 394 -18.80 5.08 7.50
CA ALA A 394 -18.04 4.39 6.46
C ALA A 394 -16.67 5.05 6.23
N PHE A 395 -16.61 6.39 6.23
CA PHE A 395 -15.36 7.14 6.16
C PHE A 395 -14.46 6.87 7.38
N ARG A 396 -15.02 6.86 8.59
CA ARG A 396 -14.27 6.58 9.83
C ARG A 396 -13.67 5.17 9.81
N LEU A 397 -14.44 4.16 9.39
CA LEU A 397 -13.97 2.78 9.21
C LEU A 397 -12.79 2.72 8.23
N ALA A 398 -12.89 3.43 7.09
CA ALA A 398 -11.84 3.44 6.08
C ALA A 398 -10.60 4.23 6.53
N ALA A 399 -10.78 5.47 7.00
CA ALA A 399 -9.69 6.39 7.29
C ALA A 399 -8.95 6.08 8.60
N THR A 400 -9.68 5.61 9.63
CA THR A 400 -9.10 5.36 10.96
C THR A 400 -8.66 3.91 11.15
N TYR A 401 -9.48 2.96 10.69
CA TYR A 401 -9.24 1.53 10.92
C TYR A 401 -8.71 0.80 9.67
N GLY A 402 -8.66 1.50 8.55
CA GLY A 402 -8.15 0.92 7.30
C GLY A 402 -9.06 -0.16 6.71
N PHE A 403 -10.35 -0.13 6.98
CA PHE A 403 -11.35 -0.98 6.32
C PHE A 403 -11.64 -0.42 4.94
N PRO A 404 -11.35 -1.13 3.84
CA PRO A 404 -11.83 -0.72 2.54
C PRO A 404 -13.35 -0.58 2.57
N VAL A 405 -13.90 0.47 1.94
CA VAL A 405 -15.34 0.71 1.94
C VAL A 405 -16.11 -0.47 1.35
N GLU A 406 -15.56 -1.13 0.35
CA GLU A 406 -16.15 -2.31 -0.27
C GLU A 406 -16.25 -3.49 0.70
N LEU A 407 -15.27 -3.63 1.60
CA LEU A 407 -15.33 -4.62 2.67
C LEU A 407 -16.44 -4.28 3.67
N THR A 408 -16.61 -2.99 4.00
CA THR A 408 -17.70 -2.51 4.83
C THR A 408 -19.06 -2.81 4.18
N VAL A 409 -19.18 -2.57 2.86
CA VAL A 409 -20.38 -2.89 2.07
C VAL A 409 -20.67 -4.39 2.08
N GLU A 410 -19.66 -5.23 1.84
CA GLU A 410 -19.81 -6.69 1.87
C GLU A 410 -20.31 -7.18 3.23
N LEU A 411 -19.68 -6.73 4.31
CA LEU A 411 -20.04 -7.13 5.67
C LEU A 411 -21.43 -6.61 6.10
N ALA A 412 -21.82 -5.41 5.70
CA ALA A 412 -23.13 -4.84 5.95
C ALA A 412 -24.23 -5.59 5.17
N ARG A 413 -24.00 -5.87 3.88
CA ARG A 413 -24.93 -6.64 3.02
C ARG A 413 -25.21 -8.04 3.58
N GLU A 414 -24.21 -8.71 4.12
CA GLU A 414 -24.38 -10.01 4.78
C GLU A 414 -25.35 -9.96 5.98
N ARG A 415 -25.50 -8.77 6.59
CA ARG A 415 -26.44 -8.51 7.69
C ARG A 415 -27.76 -7.89 7.24
N GLY A 416 -27.94 -7.72 5.94
CA GLY A 416 -29.14 -7.13 5.36
C GLY A 416 -29.19 -5.59 5.42
N HIS A 417 -28.04 -4.93 5.59
CA HIS A 417 -27.93 -3.47 5.70
C HIS A 417 -27.20 -2.86 4.48
N ALA A 418 -27.49 -1.59 4.20
CA ALA A 418 -26.85 -0.81 3.15
C ALA A 418 -25.75 0.10 3.72
N VAL A 419 -24.86 0.58 2.85
CA VAL A 419 -23.82 1.57 3.16
C VAL A 419 -23.96 2.75 2.21
N ASP A 420 -23.91 3.97 2.72
CA ASP A 420 -23.91 5.20 1.91
C ASP A 420 -22.53 5.41 1.24
N VAL A 421 -22.32 4.72 0.12
CA VAL A 421 -21.06 4.78 -0.65
C VAL A 421 -20.88 6.12 -1.35
N ASP A 422 -21.96 6.76 -1.80
CA ASP A 422 -21.86 8.04 -2.50
C ASP A 422 -21.49 9.16 -1.53
N GLY A 423 -22.11 9.18 -0.36
CA GLY A 423 -21.72 10.09 0.72
C GLY A 423 -20.28 9.83 1.19
N TYR A 424 -19.85 8.58 1.29
CA TYR A 424 -18.44 8.23 1.60
C TYR A 424 -17.47 8.82 0.56
N ARG A 425 -17.78 8.75 -0.73
CA ARG A 425 -16.94 9.33 -1.79
C ARG A 425 -16.79 10.85 -1.63
N ILE A 426 -17.87 11.54 -1.26
CA ILE A 426 -17.85 12.96 -0.98
C ILE A 426 -16.93 13.30 0.23
N GLU A 427 -17.05 12.55 1.33
CA GLU A 427 -16.19 12.74 2.50
C GLU A 427 -14.71 12.45 2.20
N MET A 428 -14.42 11.43 1.40
CA MET A 428 -13.06 11.13 0.94
C MET A 428 -12.47 12.25 0.08
N GLU A 429 -13.24 12.80 -0.85
CA GLU A 429 -12.78 13.91 -1.67
C GLU A 429 -12.55 15.17 -0.84
N ARG A 430 -13.46 15.47 0.09
CA ARG A 430 -13.28 16.56 1.06
C ARG A 430 -12.00 16.39 1.89
N HIS A 431 -11.73 15.18 2.36
CA HIS A 431 -10.51 14.87 3.10
C HIS A 431 -9.25 15.05 2.23
N ARG A 432 -9.30 14.65 0.95
CA ARG A 432 -8.24 14.88 -0.03
C ARG A 432 -8.01 16.36 -0.27
N GLU A 433 -9.08 17.14 -0.43
CA GLU A 433 -9.02 18.60 -0.61
C GLU A 433 -8.34 19.27 0.61
N ILE A 434 -8.72 18.91 1.82
CA ILE A 434 -8.11 19.41 3.06
C ILE A 434 -6.61 19.04 3.10
N SER A 435 -6.26 17.82 2.70
CA SER A 435 -4.88 17.33 2.69
C SER A 435 -4.01 18.00 1.62
N ARG A 436 -4.61 18.45 0.50
CA ARG A 436 -3.91 19.15 -0.59
C ARG A 436 -3.71 20.64 -0.35
N GLY A 437 -4.35 21.23 0.65
CA GLY A 437 -4.32 22.65 0.94
C GLY A 437 -5.08 23.45 -0.15
N THR A 438 -6.28 23.89 0.15
CA THR A 438 -7.13 24.61 -0.78
C THR A 438 -6.61 26.02 -1.07
N GLY A 439 -5.99 26.21 -2.24
CA GLY A 439 -6.00 27.52 -2.91
C GLY A 439 -7.43 27.78 -3.46
N GLU A 440 -7.87 29.04 -3.40
CA GLU A 440 -9.22 29.43 -3.84
C GLU A 440 -9.52 28.99 -5.29
N LYS A 441 -10.49 28.08 -5.46
CA LYS A 441 -10.89 27.53 -6.78
C LYS A 441 -11.35 28.61 -7.80
N GLY A 442 -11.63 29.85 -7.37
CA GLY A 442 -12.09 30.96 -8.23
C GLY A 442 -10.98 31.64 -9.04
N VAL A 443 -9.80 31.84 -8.47
CA VAL A 443 -8.70 32.58 -9.12
C VAL A 443 -8.02 31.77 -10.20
N GLY A 444 -7.85 30.45 -10.00
CA GLY A 444 -7.24 29.56 -10.99
C GLY A 444 -8.02 29.47 -12.30
N GLN A 445 -9.37 29.44 -12.26
CA GLN A 445 -10.20 29.45 -13.47
C GLN A 445 -10.07 30.79 -14.20
N ARG A 446 -10.14 31.92 -13.48
CA ARG A 446 -9.91 33.25 -14.07
C ARG A 446 -8.53 33.39 -14.70
N ALA A 447 -7.50 32.82 -14.07
CA ALA A 447 -6.14 32.80 -14.62
C ALA A 447 -6.07 31.99 -15.92
N ALA A 448 -6.79 30.86 -16.03
CA ALA A 448 -6.88 30.07 -17.25
C ALA A 448 -7.55 30.85 -18.40
N ASP A 449 -8.69 31.50 -18.12
CA ASP A 449 -9.38 32.32 -19.09
C ASP A 449 -8.52 33.53 -19.51
N PHE A 450 -7.81 34.16 -18.57
CA PHE A 450 -6.89 35.25 -18.82
C PHE A 450 -5.67 34.81 -19.67
N ALA A 451 -5.13 33.61 -19.45
CA ALA A 451 -4.08 33.04 -20.29
C ALA A 451 -4.49 32.99 -21.78
N GLN A 452 -5.72 32.52 -22.05
CA GLN A 452 -6.24 32.38 -23.41
C GLN A 452 -6.54 33.75 -24.06
N THR A 453 -7.00 34.74 -23.30
CA THR A 453 -7.43 36.05 -23.83
C THR A 453 -6.31 37.08 -24.02
N ALA A 454 -5.18 36.90 -23.32
CA ALA A 454 -4.06 37.86 -23.36
C ALA A 454 -3.30 37.90 -24.72
N GLY A 455 -3.48 36.92 -25.59
CA GLY A 455 -2.98 36.93 -26.97
C GLY A 455 -1.47 36.73 -27.16
N PHE A 456 -0.74 36.32 -26.12
CA PHE A 456 0.66 35.91 -26.16
C PHE A 456 1.01 34.96 -25.03
N ALA A 457 2.04 34.13 -25.22
CA ALA A 457 2.61 33.30 -24.18
C ALA A 457 3.75 34.03 -23.47
N THR A 458 3.88 33.83 -22.16
CA THR A 458 5.01 34.33 -21.35
C THR A 458 6.21 33.40 -21.57
N GLU A 459 7.37 33.98 -21.92
CA GLU A 459 8.62 33.24 -21.96
C GLU A 459 9.18 33.06 -20.53
N PHE A 460 9.33 31.79 -20.09
CA PHE A 460 9.94 31.49 -18.81
C PHE A 460 11.45 31.48 -18.92
N VAL A 461 12.11 32.46 -18.33
CA VAL A 461 13.57 32.61 -18.31
C VAL A 461 14.22 32.26 -16.97
N GLY A 462 13.45 31.81 -16.02
CA GLY A 462 13.83 31.58 -14.63
C GLY A 462 14.84 30.46 -14.38
N TYR A 463 15.20 29.65 -15.40
CA TYR A 463 16.32 28.71 -15.30
C TYR A 463 17.68 29.41 -15.36
N ALA A 464 17.76 30.53 -16.05
CA ALA A 464 19.00 31.27 -16.27
C ALA A 464 19.07 32.63 -15.53
N LYS A 465 17.91 33.25 -15.31
CA LYS A 465 17.82 34.62 -14.78
C LYS A 465 16.87 34.67 -13.59
N VAL A 466 17.24 35.43 -12.56
CA VAL A 466 16.40 35.68 -11.36
C VAL A 466 15.99 37.14 -11.27
N ASP A 467 16.53 38.01 -12.13
CA ASP A 467 16.32 39.44 -12.22
C ASP A 467 16.22 39.77 -13.71
N VAL A 468 15.05 40.28 -14.15
CA VAL A 468 14.74 40.52 -15.56
C VAL A 468 14.00 41.83 -15.72
N LEU A 469 14.54 42.69 -16.57
CA LEU A 469 13.81 43.85 -17.08
C LEU A 469 12.91 43.39 -18.22
N THR A 470 11.61 43.48 -18.04
CA THR A 470 10.61 42.95 -18.97
C THR A 470 9.43 43.96 -19.13
N GLN A 471 8.44 43.55 -19.92
CA GLN A 471 7.20 44.28 -20.07
C GLN A 471 6.02 43.58 -19.45
N LEU A 472 5.20 44.25 -18.69
CA LEU A 472 3.89 43.78 -18.25
C LEU A 472 2.93 43.83 -19.45
N GLY A 473 2.81 42.70 -20.11
CA GLY A 473 2.09 42.52 -21.38
C GLY A 473 0.59 42.58 -21.25
N ALA A 474 0.04 42.06 -20.15
CA ALA A 474 -1.38 42.08 -19.83
C ALA A 474 -1.61 42.14 -18.32
N LEU A 475 -2.72 42.79 -17.90
CA LEU A 475 -3.13 42.91 -16.49
C LEU A 475 -4.65 42.86 -16.39
N GLU A 476 -5.17 42.13 -15.39
CA GLU A 476 -6.57 42.07 -14.99
C GLU A 476 -6.68 42.30 -13.48
N ASP A 477 -7.40 43.36 -13.06
CA ASP A 477 -7.63 43.65 -11.64
C ASP A 477 -8.66 42.68 -11.03
N LEU A 478 -8.32 42.05 -9.90
CA LEU A 478 -9.19 41.16 -9.15
C LEU A 478 -10.08 41.85 -8.11
N GLY A 479 -9.81 43.15 -7.82
CA GLY A 479 -10.66 44.00 -7.01
C GLY A 479 -10.39 43.99 -5.51
N ASP A 480 -9.39 43.21 -5.03
CA ASP A 480 -9.00 43.11 -3.60
C ASP A 480 -7.56 43.59 -3.33
N GLY A 481 -7.01 44.41 -4.23
CA GLY A 481 -5.61 44.83 -4.22
C GLY A 481 -4.66 43.76 -4.81
N THR A 482 -5.22 42.74 -5.45
CA THR A 482 -4.49 41.77 -6.26
C THR A 482 -4.87 41.89 -7.73
N PHE A 483 -4.00 41.43 -8.62
CA PHE A 483 -4.24 41.43 -10.06
C PHE A 483 -3.55 40.26 -10.75
N LEU A 484 -4.17 39.76 -11.82
CA LEU A 484 -3.54 38.85 -12.76
C LEU A 484 -2.60 39.60 -13.68
N ALA A 485 -1.46 39.01 -13.97
CA ALA A 485 -0.47 39.62 -14.85
C ALA A 485 0.19 38.57 -15.76
N LYS A 486 0.51 39.01 -16.98
CA LYS A 486 1.42 38.28 -17.88
C LYS A 486 2.60 39.17 -18.24
N LEU A 487 3.80 38.64 -17.99
CA LEU A 487 5.06 39.29 -18.39
C LEU A 487 5.49 38.74 -19.75
N ARG A 488 6.22 39.55 -20.56
CA ARG A 488 6.81 39.01 -21.78
C ARG A 488 7.89 37.96 -21.49
N GLU A 489 8.80 38.26 -20.55
CA GLU A 489 9.77 37.35 -19.98
C GLU A 489 9.55 37.29 -18.47
N SER A 490 9.54 36.10 -17.90
CA SER A 490 9.28 35.92 -16.46
C SER A 490 10.35 35.05 -15.81
N PRO A 491 10.96 35.48 -14.70
CA PRO A 491 11.88 34.68 -13.93
C PRO A 491 11.15 33.77 -12.91
N PHE A 492 9.85 33.99 -12.67
CA PHE A 492 9.10 33.33 -11.60
C PHE A 492 8.75 31.89 -11.95
N TYR A 493 9.19 30.94 -11.12
CA TYR A 493 8.86 29.54 -11.28
C TYR A 493 7.46 29.28 -10.74
N PRO A 494 6.52 28.76 -11.52
CA PRO A 494 5.20 28.31 -11.06
C PRO A 494 5.32 26.96 -10.35
N ALA A 495 4.53 26.75 -9.30
CA ALA A 495 4.53 25.49 -8.58
C ALA A 495 4.36 24.27 -9.51
N GLY A 496 5.18 23.26 -9.31
CA GLY A 496 5.12 22.02 -10.11
C GLY A 496 6.27 21.07 -9.79
N GLY A 497 6.06 19.77 -9.99
CA GLY A 497 7.08 18.76 -9.71
C GLY A 497 7.56 18.76 -8.25
N GLY A 498 6.69 19.12 -7.30
CA GLY A 498 7.04 19.25 -5.87
C GLY A 498 7.70 20.55 -5.47
N GLN A 499 8.21 21.37 -6.41
CA GLN A 499 8.76 22.68 -6.09
C GLN A 499 7.65 23.73 -5.94
N VAL A 500 7.72 24.53 -4.88
CA VAL A 500 6.78 25.63 -4.62
C VAL A 500 6.98 26.78 -5.60
N THR A 501 5.94 27.64 -5.76
CA THR A 501 6.05 28.94 -6.45
C THR A 501 7.14 29.78 -5.79
N ASP A 502 7.92 30.50 -6.60
CA ASP A 502 8.88 31.46 -6.11
C ASP A 502 8.24 32.61 -5.31
N GLN A 503 9.01 33.17 -4.41
CA GLN A 503 8.71 34.46 -3.79
C GLN A 503 9.50 35.53 -4.49
N GLY A 504 8.87 36.69 -4.74
CA GLY A 504 9.51 37.81 -5.41
C GLY A 504 8.54 38.92 -5.69
N TRP A 505 8.93 39.82 -6.54
CA TRP A 505 8.13 41.00 -6.86
C TRP A 505 8.43 41.56 -8.25
N ILE A 506 7.52 42.37 -8.71
CA ILE A 506 7.78 43.32 -9.81
C ILE A 506 7.86 44.74 -9.27
N GLN A 507 8.72 45.57 -9.85
CA GLN A 507 8.78 46.99 -9.59
C GLN A 507 8.87 47.74 -10.92
N ARG A 508 8.30 48.93 -10.97
CA ARG A 508 8.34 49.75 -12.20
C ARG A 508 9.77 50.24 -12.46
N ASP A 509 10.15 50.29 -13.75
CA ASP A 509 11.49 50.72 -14.18
C ASP A 509 11.70 52.24 -13.96
N ASP A 510 10.63 53.03 -14.10
CA ASP A 510 10.63 54.47 -13.92
C ASP A 510 10.38 54.94 -12.47
N ASP A 511 9.81 54.09 -11.61
CA ASP A 511 9.59 54.38 -10.19
C ASP A 511 9.68 53.10 -9.35
N ALA A 512 10.84 52.85 -8.79
CA ALA A 512 11.11 51.67 -7.95
C ALA A 512 10.29 51.62 -6.64
N ALA A 513 9.62 52.69 -6.25
CA ALA A 513 8.71 52.70 -5.10
C ALA A 513 7.37 52.01 -5.42
N VAL A 514 6.99 51.94 -6.70
CA VAL A 514 5.81 51.17 -7.16
C VAL A 514 6.22 49.71 -7.31
N ARG A 515 5.79 48.91 -6.34
CA ARG A 515 6.13 47.49 -6.24
C ARG A 515 4.90 46.64 -5.98
N ALA A 516 4.84 45.46 -6.56
CA ALA A 516 3.84 44.41 -6.28
C ALA A 516 4.51 43.09 -5.99
N GLU A 517 4.04 42.39 -4.95
CA GLU A 517 4.58 41.13 -4.49
C GLU A 517 3.88 39.96 -5.18
N LEU A 518 4.64 38.95 -5.60
CA LEU A 518 4.10 37.73 -6.16
C LEU A 518 3.37 36.94 -5.06
N ILE A 519 2.13 36.58 -5.33
CA ILE A 519 1.29 35.74 -4.45
C ILE A 519 1.26 34.31 -4.97
N GLU A 520 1.04 34.13 -6.30
CA GLU A 520 0.90 32.81 -6.91
C GLU A 520 1.32 32.87 -8.39
N ALA A 521 1.71 31.73 -8.94
CA ALA A 521 1.99 31.56 -10.37
C ALA A 521 1.32 30.30 -10.89
N TYR A 522 0.52 30.44 -11.92
CA TYR A 522 -0.16 29.33 -12.58
C TYR A 522 0.54 28.99 -13.90
N ARG A 523 0.67 27.69 -14.17
CA ARG A 523 1.21 27.17 -15.44
C ARG A 523 0.07 26.65 -16.30
N PHE A 524 0.10 27.01 -17.58
CA PHE A 524 -0.81 26.52 -18.62
C PHE A 524 0.03 26.08 -19.83
N ASP A 525 0.38 24.80 -19.87
CA ASP A 525 1.33 24.24 -20.85
C ASP A 525 2.68 25.02 -20.87
N ALA A 526 2.97 25.69 -21.97
CA ALA A 526 4.17 26.52 -22.13
C ALA A 526 3.97 27.98 -21.66
N ASP A 527 2.79 28.34 -21.13
CA ASP A 527 2.43 29.67 -20.71
C ASP A 527 2.30 29.78 -19.19
N GLN A 528 2.33 31.02 -18.66
CA GLN A 528 2.06 31.26 -17.23
C GLN A 528 1.28 32.55 -16.99
N VAL A 529 0.50 32.56 -15.90
CA VAL A 529 -0.18 33.71 -15.34
C VAL A 529 0.25 33.90 -13.90
N LEU A 530 0.56 35.13 -13.55
CA LEU A 530 1.08 35.52 -12.25
C LEU A 530 0.01 36.30 -11.48
N VAL A 531 -0.11 36.09 -10.19
CA VAL A 531 -0.96 36.87 -9.28
C VAL A 531 -0.05 37.72 -8.43
N PHE A 532 -0.24 39.04 -8.52
CA PHE A 532 0.49 40.01 -7.70
C PHE A 532 -0.43 40.74 -6.74
N ARG A 533 0.13 41.16 -5.61
CA ARG A 533 -0.50 42.10 -4.67
C ARG A 533 0.22 43.40 -4.73
N GLY A 534 -0.50 44.45 -5.06
CA GLY A 534 0.01 45.81 -5.21
C GLY A 534 -0.89 46.67 -6.08
N HIS A 535 -0.44 47.86 -6.41
CA HIS A 535 -1.19 48.81 -7.24
C HIS A 535 -0.24 49.74 -8.00
N GLY A 536 -0.77 50.49 -8.96
CA GLY A 536 0.01 51.44 -9.73
C GLY A 536 0.69 50.85 -10.98
N PHE A 537 0.19 49.71 -11.47
CA PHE A 537 0.66 49.05 -12.70
C PHE A 537 -0.43 49.10 -13.79
N ALA A 538 0.03 49.15 -15.03
CA ALA A 538 -0.79 49.07 -16.22
C ALA A 538 -0.15 48.16 -17.28
N ALA A 539 -0.98 47.58 -18.16
CA ALA A 539 -0.48 46.86 -19.31
C ALA A 539 0.37 47.78 -20.19
N GLY A 540 1.56 47.33 -20.56
CA GLY A 540 2.56 48.13 -21.29
C GLY A 540 3.71 48.65 -20.44
N ASP A 541 3.58 48.67 -19.11
CA ASP A 541 4.64 49.13 -18.20
C ASP A 541 5.91 48.27 -18.35
N ARG A 542 7.06 48.95 -18.27
CA ARG A 542 8.36 48.26 -18.11
C ARG A 542 8.57 48.02 -16.62
N VAL A 543 8.87 46.78 -16.29
CA VAL A 543 9.03 46.33 -14.90
C VAL A 543 10.30 45.49 -14.75
N GLN A 544 10.95 45.69 -13.60
CA GLN A 544 11.99 44.76 -13.13
C GLN A 544 11.31 43.62 -12.36
N ALA A 545 11.38 42.43 -12.87
CA ALA A 545 10.85 41.18 -12.22
C ALA A 545 11.98 40.52 -11.46
N ILE A 546 11.84 40.35 -10.15
CA ILE A 546 12.93 39.94 -9.25
C ILE A 546 12.50 38.77 -8.40
N VAL A 547 13.28 37.68 -8.48
CA VAL A 547 13.27 36.57 -7.52
C VAL A 547 14.52 36.71 -6.66
N PRO A 548 14.41 36.95 -5.34
CA PRO A 548 15.57 37.06 -4.48
C PRO A 548 16.45 35.81 -4.52
N TRP A 549 17.76 36.01 -4.70
CA TRP A 549 18.70 34.88 -4.71
C TRP A 549 18.65 34.07 -3.40
N ALA A 550 18.38 34.74 -2.28
CA ALA A 550 18.22 34.12 -0.97
C ALA A 550 17.00 33.15 -0.88
N VAL A 551 16.06 33.22 -1.82
CA VAL A 551 14.93 32.29 -1.94
C VAL A 551 15.21 31.25 -3.02
N ARG A 552 15.63 31.68 -4.20
CA ARG A 552 15.84 30.79 -5.35
C ARG A 552 16.97 29.79 -5.10
N PHE A 553 18.10 30.24 -4.59
CA PHE A 553 19.27 29.36 -4.42
C PHE A 553 19.02 28.22 -3.43
N PRO A 554 18.49 28.43 -2.20
CA PRO A 554 18.15 27.32 -1.32
C PRO A 554 17.11 26.37 -1.92
N THR A 555 16.14 26.89 -2.68
CA THR A 555 15.17 26.06 -3.39
C THR A 555 15.84 25.16 -4.43
N MET A 556 16.78 25.70 -5.24
CA MET A 556 17.57 24.92 -6.20
C MET A 556 18.40 23.85 -5.51
N ALA A 557 19.06 24.20 -4.40
CA ALA A 557 19.87 23.28 -3.60
C ALA A 557 19.02 22.14 -3.02
N ASN A 558 17.87 22.46 -2.42
CA ASN A 558 16.93 21.49 -1.89
C ASN A 558 16.35 20.60 -3.01
N HIS A 559 16.09 21.16 -4.20
CA HIS A 559 15.55 20.36 -5.32
C HIS A 559 16.58 19.38 -5.84
N THR A 560 17.82 19.80 -6.07
CA THR A 560 18.87 18.89 -6.51
C THR A 560 19.18 17.84 -5.43
N ALA A 561 19.18 18.22 -4.15
CA ALA A 561 19.34 17.29 -3.04
C ALA A 561 18.21 16.25 -2.96
N THR A 562 17.00 16.59 -3.42
CA THR A 562 15.87 15.63 -3.49
C THR A 562 16.18 14.48 -4.46
N HIS A 563 16.77 14.77 -5.62
CA HIS A 563 17.20 13.74 -6.58
C HIS A 563 18.31 12.86 -5.99
N LEU A 564 19.32 13.47 -5.31
CA LEU A 564 20.37 12.71 -4.64
C LEU A 564 19.81 11.83 -3.51
N LEU A 565 18.82 12.33 -2.77
CA LEU A 565 18.14 11.59 -1.70
C LEU A 565 17.39 10.39 -2.27
N GLN A 566 16.65 10.55 -3.38
CA GLN A 566 15.96 9.45 -4.05
C GLN A 566 16.94 8.36 -4.48
N ALA A 567 18.06 8.73 -5.10
CA ALA A 567 19.09 7.78 -5.51
C ALA A 567 19.70 7.05 -4.29
N ALA A 568 20.02 7.78 -3.21
CA ALA A 568 20.57 7.20 -1.98
C ALA A 568 19.57 6.26 -1.28
N LEU A 569 18.29 6.61 -1.23
CA LEU A 569 17.24 5.75 -0.67
C LEU A 569 17.12 4.44 -1.46
N ARG A 570 17.12 4.51 -2.79
CA ARG A 570 17.08 3.31 -3.64
C ARG A 570 18.32 2.42 -3.49
N GLU A 571 19.49 3.02 -3.38
CA GLU A 571 20.74 2.28 -3.19
C GLU A 571 20.79 1.57 -1.83
N VAL A 572 20.28 2.20 -0.75
CA VAL A 572 20.35 1.65 0.61
C VAL A 572 19.21 0.67 0.90
N LEU A 573 17.99 1.02 0.46
CA LEU A 573 16.79 0.28 0.84
C LEU A 573 16.30 -0.67 -0.26
N GLY A 574 16.71 -0.46 -1.50
CA GLY A 574 16.34 -1.26 -2.65
C GLY A 574 15.44 -0.55 -3.68
N GLU A 575 15.30 -1.17 -4.84
CA GLU A 575 14.60 -0.59 -6.00
C GLU A 575 13.09 -0.38 -5.81
N HIS A 576 12.48 -0.99 -4.80
CA HIS A 576 11.07 -0.79 -4.44
C HIS A 576 10.77 0.63 -3.94
N VAL A 577 11.81 1.42 -3.64
CA VAL A 577 11.66 2.81 -3.24
C VAL A 577 11.27 3.64 -4.46
N VAL A 578 10.04 4.17 -4.43
CA VAL A 578 9.49 5.05 -5.44
C VAL A 578 8.96 6.31 -4.76
N GLN A 579 9.12 7.46 -5.39
CA GLN A 579 8.57 8.71 -4.91
C GLN A 579 7.04 8.62 -4.85
N ALA A 580 6.47 8.86 -3.67
CA ALA A 580 5.03 9.00 -3.44
C ALA A 580 4.58 10.46 -3.35
N GLY A 581 5.52 11.37 -3.12
CA GLY A 581 5.30 12.81 -3.09
C GLY A 581 6.56 13.56 -2.71
N SER A 582 6.61 14.85 -3.03
CA SER A 582 7.72 15.73 -2.62
C SER A 582 7.23 17.15 -2.36
N ALA A 583 7.97 17.90 -1.55
CA ALA A 583 7.80 19.34 -1.41
C ALA A 583 9.17 19.98 -1.24
N VAL A 584 9.51 20.85 -2.18
CA VAL A 584 10.80 21.56 -2.22
C VAL A 584 10.54 23.03 -1.95
N ARG A 585 11.10 23.52 -0.85
CA ARG A 585 10.94 24.90 -0.34
C ARG A 585 12.31 25.52 -0.07
N PRO A 586 12.40 26.84 0.12
CA PRO A 586 13.67 27.47 0.48
C PRO A 586 14.23 26.99 1.82
N ASP A 587 13.37 26.73 2.80
CA ASP A 587 13.73 26.36 4.18
C ASP A 587 14.04 24.88 4.33
N LYS A 588 13.40 23.99 3.57
CA LYS A 588 13.58 22.53 3.65
C LYS A 588 13.04 21.80 2.43
N LEU A 589 13.44 20.57 2.30
CA LEU A 589 12.82 19.59 1.42
C LEU A 589 12.06 18.52 2.22
N ARG A 590 11.03 17.98 1.61
CA ARG A 590 10.25 16.83 2.07
C ARG A 590 10.17 15.81 0.95
N PHE A 591 10.44 14.56 1.28
CA PHE A 591 10.38 13.46 0.34
C PHE A 591 9.58 12.31 0.92
N ASP A 592 8.46 11.98 0.29
CA ASP A 592 7.59 10.87 0.64
C ASP A 592 7.87 9.71 -0.31
N PHE A 593 8.12 8.53 0.21
CA PHE A 593 8.55 7.37 -0.58
C PHE A 593 7.94 6.07 -0.08
N THR A 594 7.85 5.09 -0.98
CA THR A 594 7.34 3.75 -0.66
C THR A 594 8.37 2.97 0.15
N HIS A 595 8.04 2.67 1.40
CA HIS A 595 8.85 1.78 2.26
C HIS A 595 8.01 1.26 3.43
N GLY A 596 8.18 -0.03 3.76
CA GLY A 596 7.29 -0.73 4.69
C GLY A 596 7.59 -0.54 6.17
N SER A 597 8.84 -0.17 6.53
CA SER A 597 9.32 -0.05 7.91
C SER A 597 9.94 1.32 8.20
N GLN A 598 10.12 1.63 9.47
CA GLN A 598 10.90 2.79 9.89
C GLN A 598 12.38 2.58 9.53
N LEU A 599 13.04 3.65 9.07
CA LEU A 599 14.47 3.61 8.83
C LEU A 599 15.24 3.38 10.13
N THR A 600 16.16 2.44 10.12
CA THR A 600 17.10 2.26 11.23
C THR A 600 18.05 3.46 11.33
N ALA A 601 18.73 3.60 12.44
CA ALA A 601 19.73 4.66 12.62
C ALA A 601 20.87 4.51 11.61
N GLU A 602 21.28 3.29 11.33
CA GLU A 602 22.34 2.93 10.39
C GLU A 602 21.93 3.23 8.93
N GLU A 603 20.70 2.88 8.54
CA GLU A 603 20.16 3.21 7.20
C GLU A 603 20.09 4.72 6.99
N ARG A 604 19.56 5.46 7.99
CA ARG A 604 19.47 6.92 7.93
C ARG A 604 20.86 7.55 7.81
N GLU A 605 21.83 7.10 8.58
CA GLU A 605 23.22 7.56 8.51
C GLU A 605 23.83 7.23 7.14
N ALA A 606 23.62 6.02 6.62
CA ALA A 606 24.13 5.60 5.33
C ALA A 606 23.55 6.45 4.19
N ILE A 607 22.26 6.77 4.23
CA ILE A 607 21.58 7.65 3.24
C ILE A 607 22.18 9.06 3.31
N GLU A 608 22.28 9.64 4.50
CA GLU A 608 22.83 10.99 4.70
C GLU A 608 24.29 11.07 4.22
N GLN A 609 25.11 10.05 4.51
CA GLN A 609 26.48 9.95 4.03
C GLN A 609 26.59 9.84 2.50
N ARG A 610 25.68 9.07 1.85
CA ARG A 610 25.69 8.94 0.38
C ARG A 610 25.34 10.25 -0.30
N VAL A 611 24.30 10.94 0.19
CA VAL A 611 23.92 12.25 -0.34
C VAL A 611 25.10 13.24 -0.21
N ASN A 612 25.71 13.35 0.98
CA ASN A 612 26.83 14.25 1.20
C ASN A 612 28.07 13.85 0.37
N ARG A 613 28.31 12.56 0.15
CA ARG A 613 29.39 12.09 -0.74
C ARG A 613 29.17 12.56 -2.18
N ALA A 614 27.94 12.45 -2.70
CA ALA A 614 27.58 12.94 -4.04
C ALA A 614 27.72 14.48 -4.12
N ILE A 615 27.37 15.19 -3.06
CA ILE A 615 27.56 16.64 -2.97
C ILE A 615 29.05 16.99 -3.05
N PHE A 616 29.88 16.35 -2.23
CA PHE A 616 31.32 16.64 -2.16
C PHE A 616 32.11 16.15 -3.38
N ALA A 617 31.54 15.22 -4.16
CA ALA A 617 32.13 14.80 -5.43
C ALA A 617 32.14 15.91 -6.49
N ASN A 618 31.34 16.97 -6.30
CA ASN A 618 31.29 18.13 -7.17
C ASN A 618 31.06 17.78 -8.65
N VAL A 619 30.06 16.95 -8.92
CA VAL A 619 29.72 16.58 -10.29
C VAL A 619 28.77 17.61 -10.93
N PRO A 620 28.86 17.80 -12.26
CA PRO A 620 27.92 18.69 -12.99
C PRO A 620 26.48 18.20 -12.86
N VAL A 621 25.55 19.17 -12.79
CA VAL A 621 24.11 18.95 -12.92
C VAL A 621 23.70 19.45 -14.31
N ASN A 622 23.54 18.54 -15.24
CA ASN A 622 23.19 18.85 -16.62
C ASN A 622 21.69 18.86 -16.80
N THR A 623 21.20 19.85 -17.53
CA THR A 623 19.78 19.94 -17.88
C THR A 623 19.64 20.13 -19.38
N PHE A 624 18.78 19.32 -20.01
CA PHE A 624 18.56 19.38 -21.46
C PHE A 624 17.15 18.89 -21.80
N GLU A 625 16.66 19.27 -22.97
CA GLU A 625 15.39 18.81 -23.50
C GLU A 625 15.64 17.73 -24.54
N THR A 626 14.77 16.71 -24.56
CA THR A 626 14.82 15.61 -25.51
C THR A 626 13.44 14.99 -25.69
N THR A 627 13.28 14.03 -26.61
CA THR A 627 12.03 13.28 -26.73
C THR A 627 11.87 12.32 -25.53
N LEU A 628 10.61 12.02 -25.19
CA LEU A 628 10.31 11.09 -24.09
C LEU A 628 10.97 9.71 -24.31
N ASP A 629 10.98 9.22 -25.57
CA ASP A 629 11.61 7.94 -25.91
C ASP A 629 13.14 7.96 -25.75
N GLU A 630 13.80 9.08 -26.10
CA GLU A 630 15.24 9.21 -25.89
C GLU A 630 15.56 9.30 -24.38
N ALA A 631 14.77 10.07 -23.61
CA ALA A 631 14.92 10.15 -22.16
C ALA A 631 14.81 8.76 -21.50
N ARG A 632 13.86 7.93 -21.94
CA ARG A 632 13.74 6.53 -21.47
C ARG A 632 14.96 5.68 -21.85
N ARG A 633 15.49 5.83 -23.06
CA ARG A 633 16.72 5.13 -23.48
C ARG A 633 17.94 5.53 -22.65
N LEU A 634 17.98 6.78 -22.19
CA LEU A 634 19.01 7.27 -21.27
C LEU A 634 18.80 6.78 -19.82
N GLY A 635 17.72 6.04 -19.54
CA GLY A 635 17.41 5.54 -18.21
C GLY A 635 16.78 6.59 -17.29
N ALA A 636 16.23 7.67 -17.84
CA ALA A 636 15.63 8.73 -17.04
C ALA A 636 14.37 8.21 -16.31
N MET A 637 14.35 8.38 -15.00
CA MET A 637 13.18 8.06 -14.16
C MET A 637 12.07 9.07 -14.39
N ALA A 638 10.87 8.56 -14.63
CA ALA A 638 9.64 9.35 -14.74
C ALA A 638 8.82 9.20 -13.46
N LEU A 639 8.22 10.27 -12.98
CA LEU A 639 7.29 10.21 -11.86
C LEU A 639 6.02 9.46 -12.26
N PHE A 640 5.56 8.57 -11.41
CA PHE A 640 4.35 7.78 -11.65
C PHE A 640 3.11 8.69 -11.60
N GLY A 641 2.29 8.64 -12.67
CA GLY A 641 1.02 9.38 -12.74
C GLY A 641 1.10 10.77 -13.34
N GLU A 642 2.27 11.27 -13.73
CA GLU A 642 2.37 12.51 -14.51
C GLU A 642 2.23 12.23 -16.01
N LYS A 643 1.50 13.14 -16.69
CA LYS A 643 1.39 13.13 -18.15
C LYS A 643 2.53 13.95 -18.73
N TYR A 644 3.38 13.31 -19.50
CA TYR A 644 4.50 13.95 -20.19
C TYR A 644 4.14 14.20 -21.65
N GLY A 645 4.55 15.36 -22.19
CA GLY A 645 4.48 15.64 -23.62
C GLY A 645 5.55 14.88 -24.42
N ASP A 646 5.54 15.07 -25.75
CA ASP A 646 6.52 14.47 -26.65
C ASP A 646 7.96 14.95 -26.38
N VAL A 647 8.12 16.17 -25.88
CA VAL A 647 9.40 16.77 -25.46
C VAL A 647 9.40 16.91 -23.95
N VAL A 648 10.44 16.41 -23.32
CA VAL A 648 10.63 16.40 -21.86
C VAL A 648 11.97 16.98 -21.48
N ARG A 649 12.01 17.63 -20.30
CA ARG A 649 13.25 18.12 -19.71
C ARG A 649 13.86 17.06 -18.79
N VAL A 650 15.14 16.74 -19.04
CA VAL A 650 15.93 15.79 -18.25
C VAL A 650 16.88 16.56 -17.35
N VAL A 651 16.97 16.14 -16.11
CA VAL A 651 18.00 16.56 -15.15
C VAL A 651 18.90 15.36 -14.89
N ASP A 652 20.17 15.50 -15.27
CA ASP A 652 21.19 14.46 -15.15
C ASP A 652 22.28 14.88 -14.18
N VAL A 653 22.36 14.18 -13.05
CA VAL A 653 23.47 14.28 -12.09
C VAL A 653 24.38 13.10 -12.36
N GLN A 654 25.42 13.34 -13.15
CA GLN A 654 26.29 12.31 -13.74
C GLN A 654 26.67 11.19 -12.75
N GLY A 655 26.29 9.96 -13.07
CA GLY A 655 26.62 8.77 -12.29
C GLY A 655 25.81 8.60 -10.98
N THR A 656 24.79 9.45 -10.73
CA THR A 656 24.00 9.38 -9.50
C THR A 656 22.50 9.30 -9.80
N SER A 657 21.95 10.24 -10.59
CA SER A 657 20.50 10.31 -10.88
C SER A 657 20.28 10.93 -12.25
N THR A 658 19.34 10.34 -13.02
CA THR A 658 18.83 10.91 -14.26
C THR A 658 17.31 10.86 -14.20
N GLU A 659 16.65 12.03 -14.20
CA GLU A 659 15.21 12.13 -13.95
C GLU A 659 14.51 13.13 -14.88
N LEU A 660 13.22 12.89 -15.18
CA LEU A 660 12.36 13.87 -15.82
C LEU A 660 11.95 14.92 -14.80
N CYS A 661 12.43 16.16 -14.95
CA CYS A 661 12.20 17.22 -13.98
C CYS A 661 12.16 18.60 -14.60
N GLY A 662 11.06 19.33 -14.33
CA GLY A 662 10.86 20.73 -14.75
C GLY A 662 11.35 21.77 -13.73
N GLY A 663 11.92 21.38 -12.60
CA GLY A 663 12.32 22.27 -11.52
C GLY A 663 13.60 23.07 -11.77
N THR A 664 13.92 23.96 -10.82
CA THR A 664 15.18 24.71 -10.85
C THR A 664 16.25 23.99 -10.05
N HIS A 665 17.48 23.91 -10.58
CA HIS A 665 18.58 23.13 -10.03
C HIS A 665 19.86 23.95 -9.93
N VAL A 666 20.76 23.55 -9.04
CA VAL A 666 22.14 24.04 -8.99
C VAL A 666 22.94 23.55 -10.19
N ARG A 667 24.07 24.15 -10.48
CA ARG A 667 24.92 23.79 -11.64
C ARG A 667 25.89 22.65 -11.36
N SER A 668 26.26 22.50 -10.09
CA SER A 668 27.04 21.37 -9.62
C SER A 668 26.58 20.94 -8.23
N THR A 669 26.82 19.69 -7.89
CA THR A 669 26.37 19.16 -6.59
C THR A 669 27.05 19.85 -5.41
N ALA A 670 28.26 20.37 -5.55
CA ALA A 670 28.95 21.13 -4.48
C ALA A 670 28.24 22.43 -4.08
N GLU A 671 27.47 23.05 -4.97
CA GLU A 671 26.67 24.22 -4.65
C GLU A 671 25.57 23.95 -3.62
N ILE A 672 25.16 22.69 -3.44
CA ILE A 672 24.19 22.28 -2.41
C ILE A 672 24.76 22.56 -0.99
N GLY A 673 26.05 22.47 -0.82
CA GLY A 673 26.72 22.59 0.48
C GLY A 673 26.56 21.32 1.31
N ALA A 674 26.15 21.43 2.57
CA ALA A 674 25.87 20.27 3.41
C ALA A 674 24.39 19.85 3.29
N PHE A 675 24.14 18.57 3.51
CA PHE A 675 22.80 17.98 3.62
C PHE A 675 22.63 17.34 4.99
N ALA A 676 21.49 17.57 5.65
CA ALA A 676 21.17 16.94 6.93
C ALA A 676 19.69 16.51 6.97
N ILE A 677 19.45 15.26 7.41
CA ILE A 677 18.11 14.75 7.68
C ILE A 677 17.64 15.31 9.02
N LEU A 678 16.52 16.02 9.02
CA LEU A 678 15.87 16.52 10.22
C LEU A 678 15.08 15.44 10.95
N GLY A 679 14.34 14.64 10.19
CA GLY A 679 13.47 13.60 10.75
C GLY A 679 12.95 12.65 9.68
N GLU A 680 12.46 11.51 10.17
CA GLU A 680 11.81 10.48 9.36
C GLU A 680 10.54 10.03 10.08
N GLY A 681 9.46 9.77 9.35
CA GLY A 681 8.19 9.35 9.92
C GLY A 681 7.25 8.68 8.93
N SER A 682 6.17 8.07 9.43
CA SER A 682 5.12 7.49 8.59
C SER A 682 4.12 8.56 8.14
N VAL A 683 3.68 8.49 6.88
CA VAL A 683 2.62 9.38 6.33
C VAL A 683 1.34 8.59 6.05
N GLY A 684 1.45 7.27 6.00
CA GLY A 684 0.35 6.36 5.70
C GLY A 684 0.86 4.94 5.49
N GLY A 685 -0.04 4.02 5.20
CA GLY A 685 0.32 2.61 5.04
C GLY A 685 1.32 2.39 3.89
N GLY A 686 2.58 2.08 4.21
CA GLY A 686 3.62 1.80 3.21
C GLY A 686 4.33 3.03 2.66
N THR A 687 4.05 4.24 3.20
CA THR A 687 4.72 5.48 2.79
C THR A 687 5.45 6.09 3.97
N ARG A 688 6.73 6.37 3.76
CA ARG A 688 7.61 7.04 4.73
C ARG A 688 7.93 8.45 4.22
N ARG A 689 8.20 9.34 5.14
CA ARG A 689 8.56 10.74 4.88
C ARG A 689 9.90 11.05 5.47
N VAL A 690 10.81 11.58 4.67
CA VAL A 690 12.03 12.23 5.14
C VAL A 690 11.88 13.74 4.98
N GLU A 691 12.19 14.48 6.02
CA GLU A 691 12.43 15.93 5.96
C GLU A 691 13.92 16.20 6.09
N ALA A 692 14.46 17.04 5.23
CA ALA A 692 15.87 17.37 5.20
C ALA A 692 16.11 18.81 4.81
N VAL A 693 17.32 19.28 5.07
CA VAL A 693 17.78 20.66 4.79
C VAL A 693 19.12 20.62 4.10
N THR A 694 19.40 21.72 3.36
CA THR A 694 20.70 21.91 2.68
C THR A 694 21.33 23.26 3.04
N SER A 695 22.52 23.50 2.56
CA SER A 695 23.19 24.83 2.61
C SER A 695 23.24 25.42 4.02
N GLY A 696 22.83 26.68 4.17
CA GLY A 696 22.84 27.41 5.44
C GLY A 696 21.97 26.79 6.52
N GLU A 697 20.81 26.23 6.15
CA GLU A 697 19.88 25.55 7.08
C GLU A 697 20.48 24.25 7.62
N ALA A 698 21.20 23.50 6.79
CA ALA A 698 21.95 22.31 7.25
C ALA A 698 23.05 22.69 8.24
N TRP A 699 23.80 23.76 7.95
CA TRP A 699 24.80 24.28 8.87
C TRP A 699 24.17 24.72 10.20
N ALA A 700 23.06 25.46 10.15
CA ALA A 700 22.35 25.90 11.35
C ALA A 700 21.86 24.72 12.20
N SER A 701 21.28 23.69 11.56
CA SER A 701 20.84 22.46 12.22
C SER A 701 21.98 21.72 12.88
N LEU A 702 23.11 21.55 12.21
CA LEU A 702 24.29 20.87 12.76
C LEU A 702 24.89 21.66 13.95
N ARG A 703 24.93 22.99 13.84
CA ARG A 703 25.37 23.86 14.96
C ARG A 703 24.44 23.75 16.16
N ALA A 704 23.13 23.76 15.94
CA ALA A 704 22.14 23.61 17.02
C ALA A 704 22.32 22.27 17.76
N ARG A 705 22.47 21.17 17.01
CA ARG A 705 22.74 19.84 17.59
C ARG A 705 24.05 19.81 18.40
N ALA A 706 25.11 20.43 17.88
CA ALA A 706 26.40 20.52 18.60
C ALA A 706 26.22 21.31 19.93
N THR A 707 25.51 22.44 19.90
CA THR A 707 25.23 23.25 21.09
C THR A 707 24.41 22.49 22.12
N GLU A 708 23.39 21.73 21.67
CA GLU A 708 22.56 20.89 22.53
C GLU A 708 23.38 19.78 23.21
N VAL A 709 24.27 19.13 22.44
CA VAL A 709 25.18 18.10 23.00
C VAL A 709 26.09 18.70 24.05
N ASP A 710 26.63 19.89 23.84
CA ASP A 710 27.49 20.55 24.82
C ASP A 710 26.70 20.96 26.07
N ALA A 711 25.45 21.42 25.93
CA ALA A 711 24.56 21.74 27.05
C ALA A 711 24.22 20.46 27.87
N LEU A 712 23.84 19.38 27.18
CA LEU A 712 23.55 18.09 27.85
C LEU A 712 24.78 17.51 28.56
N ARG A 713 25.99 17.66 27.99
CA ARG A 713 27.23 17.27 28.67
C ARG A 713 27.47 18.09 29.93
N ALA A 714 27.25 19.39 29.88
CA ALA A 714 27.40 20.26 31.05
C ALA A 714 26.40 19.88 32.14
N GLU A 715 25.14 19.63 31.81
CA GLU A 715 24.09 19.16 32.76
C GLU A 715 24.45 17.80 33.36
N LEU A 716 24.92 16.87 32.55
CA LEU A 716 25.37 15.57 33.02
C LEU A 716 26.54 15.68 33.99
N GLU A 717 27.50 16.55 33.72
CA GLU A 717 28.61 16.81 34.65
C GLU A 717 28.15 17.46 35.94
N GLU A 718 27.20 18.38 35.88
CA GLU A 718 26.61 19.02 37.07
C GLU A 718 25.85 17.99 37.93
N THR A 719 25.01 17.17 37.28
CA THR A 719 24.29 16.08 37.96
C THR A 719 25.26 15.07 38.61
N ARG A 720 26.35 14.74 37.94
CA ARG A 720 27.42 13.87 38.49
C ARG A 720 28.13 14.52 39.65
N ARG A 721 28.35 15.85 39.63
CA ARG A 721 28.94 16.59 40.76
C ARG A 721 27.99 16.66 41.94
N GLU A 722 26.70 16.82 41.71
CA GLU A 722 25.66 16.80 42.75
C GLU A 722 25.52 15.41 43.38
N LEU A 723 25.54 14.35 42.61
CA LEU A 723 25.55 12.96 43.08
C LEU A 723 26.79 12.67 43.96
N LYS A 724 27.95 13.23 43.60
CA LYS A 724 29.18 13.12 44.39
C LYS A 724 29.17 14.02 45.66
N ARG A 725 28.36 15.08 45.67
CA ARG A 725 28.18 15.97 46.84
C ARG A 725 27.12 15.49 47.83
N LYS A 726 26.19 14.62 47.43
CA LYS A 726 25.33 13.93 48.38
C LYS A 726 26.24 13.13 49.28
N PRO A 727 26.19 13.31 50.64
CA PRO A 727 26.97 12.51 51.56
C PRO A 727 26.65 11.06 51.23
N GLN A 728 27.68 10.27 50.86
CA GLN A 728 27.57 8.83 50.98
C GLN A 728 27.08 8.54 52.38
N ALA A 729 25.94 7.88 52.50
CA ALA A 729 25.56 7.27 53.74
C ALA A 729 26.81 6.50 54.23
N PRO A 730 27.15 6.61 55.51
CA PRO A 730 28.38 5.99 56.01
C PRO A 730 28.43 4.57 55.49
N GLU A 731 29.60 4.21 54.92
CA GLU A 731 29.87 2.83 54.47
C GLU A 731 29.37 1.91 55.58
N ALA A 732 28.46 1.01 55.24
CA ALA A 732 27.89 0.06 56.18
C ALA A 732 29.08 -0.67 56.82
N THR A 733 29.23 -0.49 58.09
CA THR A 733 30.11 -1.30 58.93
C THR A 733 29.93 -2.76 58.55
N ALA A 734 30.99 -3.53 58.46
CA ALA A 734 30.98 -4.94 58.10
C ALA A 734 29.73 -5.67 58.61
N ASP A 735 29.12 -6.49 57.80
CA ASP A 735 27.88 -7.23 58.14
C ASP A 735 28.04 -7.78 59.56
N PRO A 736 27.14 -7.48 60.50
CA PRO A 736 27.25 -7.98 61.85
C PRO A 736 27.29 -9.51 61.83
N ASP A 737 28.13 -10.14 62.63
CA ASP A 737 28.17 -11.59 62.79
C ASP A 737 26.76 -12.13 63.08
N ALA A 738 26.23 -12.92 62.18
CA ALA A 738 24.90 -13.45 62.27
C ALA A 738 24.89 -14.62 63.28
N VAL A 739 24.04 -14.51 64.29
CA VAL A 739 23.75 -15.65 65.18
C VAL A 739 22.77 -16.56 64.46
N VAL A 740 23.28 -17.67 63.95
CA VAL A 740 22.49 -18.64 63.17
C VAL A 740 22.16 -19.82 64.04
N THR A 741 20.85 -20.15 64.18
CA THR A 741 20.39 -21.34 64.87
C THR A 741 19.69 -22.26 63.79
N ALA A 742 20.15 -23.48 63.68
CA ALA A 742 19.50 -24.45 62.82
C ALA A 742 18.28 -25.11 63.56
N VAL A 743 17.11 -25.03 62.93
CA VAL A 743 15.86 -25.62 63.42
C VAL A 743 15.23 -26.39 62.25
N ASP A 744 15.09 -27.67 62.38
CA ASP A 744 14.43 -28.57 61.39
C ASP A 744 14.85 -28.38 59.92
N GLY A 745 16.17 -28.15 59.76
CA GLY A 745 16.79 -27.98 58.40
C GLY A 745 16.71 -26.52 57.88
N VAL A 746 16.22 -25.58 58.68
CA VAL A 746 16.14 -24.13 58.35
C VAL A 746 17.10 -23.36 59.24
N ASN A 747 17.87 -22.44 58.65
CA ASN A 747 18.73 -21.52 59.36
C ASN A 747 17.94 -20.30 59.86
N VAL A 748 17.74 -20.19 61.19
CA VAL A 748 17.01 -19.09 61.81
C VAL A 748 17.99 -18.04 62.29
N VAL A 749 17.85 -16.81 61.76
CA VAL A 749 18.63 -15.64 62.16
C VAL A 749 17.67 -14.60 62.73
N VAL A 750 17.74 -14.39 64.03
CA VAL A 750 16.92 -13.38 64.73
C VAL A 750 17.82 -12.53 65.63
N GLN A 751 18.02 -11.26 65.23
CA GLN A 751 18.91 -10.38 66.01
C GLN A 751 18.57 -8.90 65.88
N ALA A 752 19.01 -8.13 66.87
CA ALA A 752 19.06 -6.69 66.78
C ALA A 752 20.31 -6.24 66.07
N VAL A 753 20.18 -5.20 65.21
CA VAL A 753 21.28 -4.58 64.49
C VAL A 753 21.23 -3.07 64.64
N ASP A 754 22.38 -2.47 64.93
CA ASP A 754 22.49 -1.03 65.22
C ASP A 754 22.93 -0.32 63.88
N GLY A 755 22.36 0.85 63.62
CA GLY A 755 22.75 1.71 62.50
C GLY A 755 22.12 1.35 61.16
N PHE A 756 21.15 0.41 61.09
CA PHE A 756 20.41 0.06 59.89
C PHE A 756 18.95 0.50 60.00
N GLU A 757 18.50 1.33 59.11
CA GLU A 757 17.10 1.78 59.06
C GLU A 757 16.52 1.61 57.63
N GLY A 758 15.21 1.44 57.55
CA GLY A 758 14.47 1.43 56.33
C GLY A 758 14.96 0.39 55.32
N ASP A 759 15.40 0.86 54.14
CA ASP A 759 15.85 -0.02 53.06
C ASP A 759 17.22 -0.65 53.32
N ALA A 760 18.11 -0.02 54.12
CA ALA A 760 19.37 -0.61 54.52
C ALA A 760 19.17 -1.86 55.40
N LEU A 761 18.15 -1.88 56.29
CA LEU A 761 17.79 -3.04 57.08
C LEU A 761 17.25 -4.19 56.20
N LEU A 762 16.51 -3.84 55.15
CA LEU A 762 16.02 -4.82 54.21
C LEU A 762 17.18 -5.45 53.39
N ASP A 763 18.07 -4.61 52.84
CA ASP A 763 19.25 -5.08 52.12
C ASP A 763 20.13 -6.00 52.95
N LEU A 764 20.29 -5.70 54.23
CA LEU A 764 20.99 -6.58 55.18
C LEU A 764 20.25 -7.92 55.32
N SER A 765 18.92 -7.89 55.46
CA SER A 765 18.12 -9.10 55.56
C SER A 765 18.20 -9.99 54.33
N ASP A 766 18.24 -9.39 53.12
CA ASP A 766 18.41 -10.11 51.87
C ASP A 766 19.80 -10.78 51.78
N ARG A 767 20.88 -10.06 52.16
CA ARG A 767 22.24 -10.64 52.17
C ARG A 767 22.35 -11.80 53.16
N LEU A 768 21.79 -11.66 54.37
CA LEU A 768 21.81 -12.73 55.39
C LEU A 768 20.97 -13.94 54.95
N LYS A 769 19.80 -13.70 54.35
CA LYS A 769 18.98 -14.77 53.77
C LYS A 769 19.73 -15.56 52.72
N GLN A 770 20.37 -14.86 51.72
CA GLN A 770 21.14 -15.52 50.64
C GLN A 770 22.36 -16.29 51.19
N ARG A 771 23.04 -15.74 52.20
CA ARG A 771 24.24 -16.37 52.82
C ARG A 771 23.89 -17.65 53.55
N HIS A 772 22.69 -17.72 54.18
CA HIS A 772 22.32 -18.81 55.10
C HIS A 772 21.13 -19.65 54.55
N ALA A 773 20.83 -19.62 53.27
CA ALA A 773 19.71 -20.36 52.69
C ALA A 773 19.78 -21.88 52.96
N PRO A 774 18.64 -22.57 53.23
CA PRO A 774 17.32 -22.00 53.44
C PRO A 774 17.21 -21.29 54.80
N ALA A 775 16.73 -20.03 54.78
CA ALA A 775 16.81 -19.18 55.96
C ALA A 775 15.48 -18.47 56.30
N ALA A 776 15.27 -18.31 57.63
CA ALA A 776 14.29 -17.40 58.20
C ALA A 776 15.04 -16.25 58.91
N VAL A 777 15.06 -15.06 58.28
CA VAL A 777 15.79 -13.91 58.83
C VAL A 777 14.80 -12.92 59.42
N VAL A 778 14.98 -12.56 60.69
CA VAL A 778 14.26 -11.45 61.35
C VAL A 778 15.28 -10.49 61.95
N LEU A 779 15.26 -9.27 61.47
CA LEU A 779 16.12 -8.20 61.97
C LEU A 779 15.30 -7.11 62.60
N GLY A 780 15.80 -6.58 63.69
CA GLY A 780 15.22 -5.42 64.35
C GLY A 780 16.29 -4.34 64.53
N SER A 781 15.95 -3.11 64.34
CA SER A 781 16.80 -1.95 64.62
C SER A 781 16.02 -0.90 65.38
N ALA A 782 16.72 -0.23 66.27
CA ALA A 782 16.19 0.89 67.06
C ALA A 782 17.04 2.14 66.84
N GLY A 783 16.45 3.23 66.43
CA GLY A 783 17.08 4.52 66.19
C GLY A 783 16.08 5.65 66.32
N ASP A 784 16.52 6.82 66.76
CA ASP A 784 15.71 8.05 66.90
C ASP A 784 14.32 7.85 67.53
N GLY A 785 14.22 6.93 68.51
CA GLY A 785 12.96 6.63 69.21
C GLY A 785 11.95 5.82 68.43
N LYS A 786 12.38 5.21 67.32
CA LYS A 786 11.58 4.33 66.43
C LYS A 786 12.23 2.94 66.40
N VAL A 787 11.40 1.94 66.18
CA VAL A 787 11.81 0.57 66.00
C VAL A 787 11.42 0.16 64.59
N SER A 788 12.33 -0.47 63.84
CA SER A 788 12.07 -1.11 62.55
C SER A 788 12.28 -2.62 62.66
N LEU A 789 11.31 -3.41 62.22
CA LEU A 789 11.39 -4.86 62.14
C LEU A 789 11.25 -5.31 60.71
N VAL A 790 12.08 -6.23 60.29
CA VAL A 790 12.02 -6.88 58.96
C VAL A 790 12.09 -8.39 59.16
N ALA A 791 11.15 -9.12 58.60
CA ALA A 791 11.20 -10.57 58.44
C ALA A 791 11.29 -10.93 56.98
N ASN A 792 12.28 -11.74 56.60
CA ASN A 792 12.58 -12.10 55.21
C ASN A 792 12.96 -13.59 55.15
N PHE A 793 12.10 -14.40 54.53
CA PHE A 793 12.15 -15.84 54.51
C PHE A 793 12.31 -16.38 53.10
N ASP A 794 13.05 -17.48 52.92
CA ASP A 794 13.07 -18.22 51.68
C ASP A 794 11.70 -18.83 51.38
N ASP A 795 11.39 -19.05 50.10
CA ASP A 795 10.09 -19.60 49.66
C ASP A 795 9.80 -20.97 50.30
N ALA A 796 10.81 -21.82 50.43
CA ALA A 796 10.69 -23.10 51.12
C ALA A 796 10.32 -22.95 52.60
N VAL A 797 10.80 -21.90 53.29
CA VAL A 797 10.49 -21.60 54.67
C VAL A 797 9.12 -20.95 54.76
N ALA A 798 8.81 -20.04 53.84
CA ALA A 798 7.54 -19.31 53.82
C ALA A 798 6.30 -20.22 53.60
N SER A 799 6.51 -21.40 53.04
CA SER A 799 5.48 -22.44 52.93
C SER A 799 5.13 -23.12 54.28
N ARG A 800 6.01 -23.00 55.25
CA ARG A 800 5.83 -23.58 56.61
C ARG A 800 5.47 -22.49 57.64
N VAL A 801 6.16 -21.35 57.58
CA VAL A 801 5.95 -20.21 58.50
C VAL A 801 5.91 -18.90 57.71
N SER A 802 4.86 -18.10 57.92
CA SER A 802 4.69 -16.82 57.20
C SER A 802 5.43 -15.69 57.92
N ALA A 803 6.31 -14.96 57.18
CA ALA A 803 6.95 -13.75 57.67
C ALA A 803 5.92 -12.70 58.10
N ALA A 804 4.78 -12.61 57.45
CA ALA A 804 3.69 -11.70 57.81
C ALA A 804 3.07 -12.06 59.20
N ASP A 805 2.95 -13.35 59.50
CA ASP A 805 2.38 -13.81 60.80
C ASP A 805 3.37 -13.58 61.92
N VAL A 806 4.65 -13.86 61.71
CA VAL A 806 5.72 -13.58 62.68
C VAL A 806 5.79 -12.08 62.96
N ILE A 807 5.76 -11.22 62.00
CA ILE A 807 5.78 -9.75 62.19
C ILE A 807 4.50 -9.29 62.91
N ARG A 808 3.34 -9.86 62.55
CA ARG A 808 2.06 -9.52 63.20
C ARG A 808 2.01 -9.91 64.70
N GLY A 809 2.72 -10.98 65.05
CA GLY A 809 2.88 -11.38 66.44
C GLY A 809 3.89 -10.53 67.23
N ALA A 810 5.01 -10.16 66.63
CA ALA A 810 6.11 -9.42 67.24
C ALA A 810 5.87 -7.89 67.37
N ALA A 811 5.25 -7.28 66.26
CA ALA A 811 5.11 -5.82 66.22
C ALA A 811 4.30 -5.15 67.36
N PRO A 812 3.24 -5.75 67.88
CA PRO A 812 2.52 -5.16 69.03
C PRO A 812 3.39 -4.95 70.30
N LEU A 813 4.39 -5.80 70.56
CA LEU A 813 5.30 -5.71 71.64
C LEU A 813 6.17 -4.43 71.66
N VAL A 814 6.50 -3.93 70.50
CA VAL A 814 7.23 -2.66 70.34
C VAL A 814 6.30 -1.46 70.16
N GLY A 815 5.02 -1.61 70.42
CA GLY A 815 4.03 -0.55 70.30
C GLY A 815 3.76 -0.14 68.84
N GLY A 816 3.83 -1.10 68.02
CA GLY A 816 3.73 -0.88 66.58
C GLY A 816 2.79 -1.84 65.85
N GLY A 817 2.83 -1.78 64.54
CA GLY A 817 2.07 -2.65 63.64
C GLY A 817 2.78 -2.82 62.29
N GLY A 818 2.47 -3.91 61.61
CA GLY A 818 3.07 -4.21 60.34
C GLY A 818 2.41 -5.38 59.64
N GLY A 819 2.98 -5.77 58.52
CA GLY A 819 2.51 -6.89 57.71
C GLY A 819 3.31 -7.01 56.43
N GLY A 820 2.89 -7.89 55.58
CA GLY A 820 3.58 -8.17 54.32
C GLY A 820 3.08 -9.44 53.66
N ARG A 821 3.98 -10.07 52.91
CA ARG A 821 3.75 -11.36 52.27
C ARG A 821 4.31 -12.49 53.11
N PRO A 822 3.95 -13.73 52.84
CA PRO A 822 4.55 -14.88 53.56
C PRO A 822 6.07 -14.93 53.50
N THR A 823 6.69 -14.43 52.39
CA THR A 823 8.14 -14.41 52.26
C THR A 823 8.80 -13.17 52.84
N MET A 824 8.08 -12.02 52.99
CA MET A 824 8.66 -10.77 53.46
C MET A 824 7.62 -9.88 54.12
N ALA A 825 7.92 -9.42 55.32
CA ALA A 825 7.08 -8.50 56.08
C ALA A 825 7.90 -7.46 56.82
N ARG A 826 7.29 -6.30 57.08
CA ARG A 826 7.91 -5.18 57.84
C ARG A 826 6.96 -4.64 58.87
N ALA A 827 7.51 -4.15 59.95
CA ALA A 827 6.76 -3.38 60.94
C ALA A 827 7.57 -2.21 61.47
N GLY A 828 6.85 -1.20 61.93
CA GLY A 828 7.44 -0.10 62.72
C GLY A 828 6.88 -0.09 64.15
N GLY A 829 7.68 0.36 65.16
CA GLY A 829 7.27 0.50 66.57
C GLY A 829 7.81 1.79 67.14
N LYS A 830 7.37 2.08 68.36
CA LYS A 830 7.76 3.29 69.11
C LYS A 830 8.49 2.96 70.48
N ASP A 831 8.54 1.69 70.90
CA ASP A 831 9.14 1.26 72.14
C ASP A 831 10.44 0.47 71.85
N ALA A 832 11.54 1.21 71.83
CA ALA A 832 12.87 0.65 71.55
C ALA A 832 13.34 -0.28 72.70
N GLY A 833 12.90 -0.06 73.93
CA GLY A 833 13.26 -0.87 75.06
C GLY A 833 12.70 -2.30 74.99
N LYS A 834 11.66 -2.49 74.22
CA LYS A 834 11.01 -3.80 74.01
C LYS A 834 11.42 -4.54 72.78
N LEU A 835 12.40 -4.03 72.06
CA LEU A 835 12.93 -4.70 70.83
C LEU A 835 13.44 -6.14 71.10
N PRO A 836 14.17 -6.41 72.22
CA PRO A 836 14.58 -7.76 72.54
C PRO A 836 13.43 -8.72 72.75
N GLU A 837 12.32 -8.25 73.48
CA GLU A 837 11.13 -9.08 73.68
C GLU A 837 10.41 -9.40 72.36
N ALA A 838 10.35 -8.44 71.43
CA ALA A 838 9.75 -8.64 70.12
C ALA A 838 10.54 -9.62 69.22
N LEU A 839 11.86 -9.55 69.27
CA LEU A 839 12.75 -10.51 68.58
C LEU A 839 12.63 -11.91 69.17
N ALA A 840 12.59 -12.02 70.48
CA ALA A 840 12.37 -13.31 71.19
C ALA A 840 11.01 -13.94 70.82
N GLU A 841 9.97 -13.13 70.69
CA GLU A 841 8.66 -13.61 70.26
C GLU A 841 8.66 -14.03 68.81
N ALA A 842 9.35 -13.27 67.88
CA ALA A 842 9.54 -13.65 66.50
C ALA A 842 10.26 -15.01 66.35
N GLU A 843 11.32 -15.21 67.18
CA GLU A 843 12.04 -16.48 67.22
C GLU A 843 11.16 -17.63 67.69
N ARG A 844 10.39 -17.38 68.76
CA ARG A 844 9.45 -18.37 69.30
C ARG A 844 8.40 -18.80 68.26
N LEU A 845 7.85 -17.83 67.54
CA LEU A 845 6.85 -18.08 66.52
C LEU A 845 7.41 -18.89 65.36
N ILE A 846 8.63 -18.56 64.96
CA ILE A 846 9.32 -19.32 63.87
C ILE A 846 9.57 -20.76 64.31
N ARG A 847 10.14 -20.97 65.54
CA ARG A 847 10.43 -22.29 66.11
C ARG A 847 9.18 -23.16 66.36
N ALA A 848 8.04 -22.53 66.66
CA ALA A 848 6.78 -23.25 66.85
C ALA A 848 6.12 -23.68 65.54
N ALA A 849 6.44 -23.06 64.45
CA ALA A 849 5.88 -23.34 63.15
C ALA A 849 6.79 -24.19 62.23
N LEU A 850 8.10 -24.26 62.50
CA LEU A 850 9.02 -25.16 61.83
C LEU A 850 8.95 -26.56 62.39
#